data_7ec6859cab2fe31f3ae530aee72fb786
#
_entry.id   7ec6859cab2fe31f3ae530aee72fb786
#
_cell.length_a   1.000
_cell.length_b   1.000
_cell.length_c   1.000
_cell.angle_alpha   90.00
_cell.angle_beta   90.00
_cell.angle_gamma   90.00
#
_symmetry.space_group_name_H-M   'P 1'
#
loop_
_entity.id
_entity.type
_entity.pdbx_description
1 polymer ?
#
loop_
_entity_poly.entity_id
_entity_poly.type
_entity_poly.pdbx_seq_one_letter_code
_entity_poly.pdbx_strand_id
1 'polypeptide(L)'
;MKYLYKYPQAEFPYRRLVEENQRRAGHGLEYELLDTGLFDEDRYFDVFVEYAKASPDDICIKIEAFNRGPDAAPLHIIPHLWFRNTWAWTNLSKPEPHIRPGEADKGFISLVADDSTGEMLPNLPFEYRLGERHLYAETGGELLFTDNETNWKALYGPDARNRKPYTKDAFHRHIIYGESAVNPEHRGTKSCVHYRATVPAGGSIAVRLRLTSEKLADPIHDVDRILIERKKEADEFYETIHPPQASEDEKIVQRQAFAGLLWSKQSYIFDVNLWLKGDDPANPPPQSRLAIRNVHWRHLNSMRVLSMPDKWEYPWFAAWDLAFHCVAFALIDPEFAKEQLWLMLFEQFQHPNGQIPAYEWEFSDLNPPVHAWACWRVYNMDRIRSGEGDRAWLEKCFHKLLINFAWWINKVDSEGNNVFEGGFLGLDNITVIDRSQKMPGGVVLEQSDATGWMGMFCQNLMRIALELAKKNKVYEGLATKFFQHYIYVGAAMKHMGGRDYSLWDERDGFFYDVLRYPDKSFHKFRVRSLVGLIPLYAIERLEVDWIAPFTEFRSNLEWFVRNRQDIVQRCCHLIMHEGMQVYVLAIVDEEQMKHILQRLFDPQEFLSNYGIRSLSKHHERNPFIFGEAEVHYEPAESDNKIKGGNSNWRGPVWFPTSFLMIESLRKLGKAYGPTLKLKVPAYDREMTLTEMAEDAANRLIKIFTRDERGRRPVYGGSKKFQEDPHWRDYVLFYEYFHGDNGAGIGASHQTGWSALVASLIDEWRR
;
A
#
# COMPACT_ATOMS: atom_id res chain seq x y z
N MET A 1 -7.26 -17.90 10.05
CA MET A 1 -6.14 -16.93 10.00
C MET A 1 -5.20 -17.22 11.17
N LYS A 2 -3.88 -17.00 10.98
CA LYS A 2 -2.88 -17.21 12.03
C LYS A 2 -1.97 -15.97 12.11
N TYR A 3 -1.66 -15.56 13.34
CA TYR A 3 -0.80 -14.42 13.66
C TYR A 3 0.29 -14.86 14.63
N LEU A 4 1.51 -14.36 14.47
CA LEU A 4 2.61 -14.56 15.41
C LEU A 4 3.06 -13.21 15.95
N TYR A 5 3.16 -13.13 17.27
CA TYR A 5 3.75 -11.99 17.96
C TYR A 5 4.94 -12.46 18.80
N LYS A 6 6.08 -11.83 18.62
CA LYS A 6 7.29 -12.08 19.39
C LYS A 6 7.29 -11.16 20.63
N TYR A 7 6.91 -11.70 21.75
CA TYR A 7 6.70 -10.96 22.98
C TYR A 7 7.90 -11.06 23.92
N PRO A 8 8.65 -9.97 24.16
CA PRO A 8 9.84 -10.01 25.03
C PRO A 8 9.49 -10.26 26.49
N GLN A 9 10.41 -10.93 27.22
CA GLN A 9 10.30 -11.16 28.65
C GLN A 9 10.79 -9.95 29.47
N ALA A 10 11.59 -9.07 28.87
CA ALA A 10 12.01 -7.80 29.46
C ALA A 10 11.01 -6.67 29.14
N GLU A 11 11.16 -5.56 29.86
CA GLU A 11 10.38 -4.34 29.55
C GLU A 11 10.61 -3.88 28.13
N PHE A 12 9.52 -3.58 27.39
CA PHE A 12 9.63 -3.09 26.02
C PHE A 12 10.29 -1.70 26.00
N PRO A 13 11.34 -1.46 25.19
CA PRO A 13 12.22 -0.33 25.32
C PRO A 13 11.69 0.96 24.64
N TYR A 14 10.43 1.34 24.87
CA TYR A 14 9.79 2.51 24.26
C TYR A 14 10.63 3.79 24.40
N ARG A 15 11.11 4.08 25.60
CA ARG A 15 11.89 5.29 25.87
C ARG A 15 13.20 5.30 25.10
N ARG A 16 13.92 4.16 25.11
CA ARG A 16 15.20 4.02 24.40
C ARG A 16 15.05 4.22 22.90
N LEU A 17 13.98 3.65 22.30
CA LEU A 17 13.68 3.83 20.86
C LEU A 17 13.44 5.32 20.54
N VAL A 18 12.63 6.00 21.33
CA VAL A 18 12.32 7.43 21.12
C VAL A 18 13.57 8.31 21.32
N GLU A 19 14.28 8.16 22.45
CA GLU A 19 15.43 8.99 22.80
C GLU A 19 16.60 8.81 21.83
N GLU A 20 16.86 7.55 21.40
CA GLU A 20 17.94 7.26 20.46
C GLU A 20 17.66 7.83 19.06
N ASN A 21 16.44 7.68 18.54
CA ASN A 21 16.07 8.26 17.26
C ASN A 21 16.03 9.79 17.31
N GLN A 22 15.59 10.40 18.43
CA GLN A 22 15.71 11.84 18.63
C GLN A 22 17.16 12.31 18.67
N ARG A 23 18.06 11.55 19.32
CA ARG A 23 19.51 11.86 19.39
C ARG A 23 20.17 11.82 18.01
N ARG A 24 19.75 10.85 17.17
CA ARG A 24 20.21 10.76 15.77
C ARG A 24 19.70 11.92 14.92
N ALA A 25 18.57 12.53 15.29
CA ALA A 25 17.99 13.72 14.67
C ALA A 25 17.91 13.67 13.15
N GLY A 26 17.66 12.47 12.58
CA GLY A 26 17.63 12.25 11.14
C GLY A 26 18.99 12.11 10.47
N HIS A 27 20.07 12.08 11.23
CA HIS A 27 21.40 11.76 10.75
C HIS A 27 21.75 10.30 11.05
N GLY A 28 22.06 9.53 10.01
CA GLY A 28 22.33 8.10 10.10
C GLY A 28 21.09 7.21 10.07
N LEU A 29 21.31 5.91 10.19
CA LEU A 29 20.26 4.89 10.13
C LEU A 29 19.30 4.98 11.32
N GLU A 30 18.05 4.64 11.14
CA GLU A 30 17.07 4.51 12.22
C GLU A 30 17.53 3.49 13.27
N TYR A 31 17.15 3.75 14.51
CA TYR A 31 17.37 2.82 15.62
C TYR A 31 16.13 1.94 15.77
N GLU A 32 16.27 0.71 15.34
CA GLU A 32 15.21 -0.28 15.28
C GLU A 32 15.09 -1.11 16.55
N LEU A 33 13.96 -1.81 16.70
CA LEU A 33 13.72 -2.69 17.84
C LEU A 33 14.81 -3.76 17.99
N LEU A 34 15.29 -4.31 16.89
CA LEU A 34 16.35 -5.32 16.90
C LEU A 34 17.69 -4.76 17.37
N ASP A 35 17.98 -3.48 17.12
CA ASP A 35 19.21 -2.83 17.58
C ASP A 35 19.28 -2.69 19.09
N THR A 36 18.15 -2.82 19.78
CA THR A 36 18.11 -2.82 21.25
C THR A 36 18.74 -4.04 21.90
N GLY A 37 18.94 -5.13 21.12
CA GLY A 37 19.40 -6.42 21.65
C GLY A 37 18.33 -7.20 22.44
N LEU A 38 17.08 -6.77 22.39
CA LEU A 38 15.97 -7.31 23.20
C LEU A 38 15.74 -8.83 22.99
N PHE A 39 16.10 -9.33 21.81
CA PHE A 39 15.90 -10.73 21.43
C PHE A 39 17.20 -11.57 21.37
N ASP A 40 18.35 -10.99 21.71
CA ASP A 40 19.66 -11.66 21.51
C ASP A 40 19.85 -12.92 22.36
N GLU A 41 19.27 -12.94 23.59
CA GLU A 41 19.36 -14.05 24.53
C GLU A 41 18.17 -15.02 24.46
N ASP A 42 17.34 -14.94 23.42
CA ASP A 42 16.11 -15.73 23.22
C ASP A 42 15.08 -15.60 24.36
N ARG A 43 15.18 -14.56 25.20
CA ARG A 43 14.25 -14.30 26.31
C ARG A 43 12.95 -13.63 25.81
N TYR A 44 12.14 -14.41 25.09
CA TYR A 44 10.85 -13.97 24.54
C TYR A 44 9.87 -15.15 24.45
N PHE A 45 8.61 -14.81 24.23
CA PHE A 45 7.57 -15.76 23.90
C PHE A 45 7.19 -15.64 22.41
N ASP A 46 7.02 -16.77 21.75
CA ASP A 46 6.26 -16.84 20.49
C ASP A 46 4.79 -16.99 20.86
N VAL A 47 4.00 -15.94 20.61
CA VAL A 47 2.56 -15.95 20.84
C VAL A 47 1.83 -16.13 19.52
N PHE A 48 1.30 -17.32 19.29
CA PHE A 48 0.49 -17.62 18.14
C PHE A 48 -0.98 -17.37 18.48
N VAL A 49 -1.69 -16.66 17.61
CA VAL A 49 -3.13 -16.46 17.70
C VAL A 49 -3.78 -16.98 16.43
N GLU A 50 -4.64 -17.96 16.55
CA GLU A 50 -5.35 -18.58 15.45
C GLU A 50 -6.84 -18.28 15.54
N TYR A 51 -7.46 -17.93 14.40
CA TYR A 51 -8.88 -17.68 14.26
C TYR A 51 -9.47 -18.61 13.20
N ALA A 52 -10.56 -19.28 13.55
CA ALA A 52 -11.30 -20.13 12.61
C ALA A 52 -12.81 -19.91 12.75
N LYS A 53 -13.51 -19.72 11.65
CA LYS A 53 -14.99 -19.64 11.66
C LYS A 53 -15.59 -21.04 11.66
N ALA A 54 -16.40 -21.35 12.66
CA ALA A 54 -17.28 -22.51 12.64
C ALA A 54 -18.50 -22.24 11.74
N SER A 55 -19.02 -21.00 11.79
CA SER A 55 -20.06 -20.44 10.92
C SER A 55 -19.83 -18.94 10.72
N PRO A 56 -20.62 -18.21 9.92
CA PRO A 56 -20.49 -16.76 9.75
C PRO A 56 -20.44 -15.96 11.07
N ASP A 57 -21.23 -16.38 12.07
CA ASP A 57 -21.37 -15.70 13.35
C ASP A 57 -20.71 -16.45 14.52
N ASP A 58 -19.85 -17.42 14.24
CA ASP A 58 -19.21 -18.28 15.23
C ASP A 58 -17.71 -18.40 14.96
N ILE A 59 -16.88 -17.84 15.86
CA ILE A 59 -15.45 -17.73 15.71
C ILE A 59 -14.75 -18.45 16.85
N CYS A 60 -13.99 -19.50 16.52
CA CYS A 60 -13.07 -20.21 17.40
C CYS A 60 -11.71 -19.49 17.41
N ILE A 61 -11.12 -19.36 18.61
CA ILE A 61 -9.84 -18.67 18.81
C ILE A 61 -8.94 -19.56 19.66
N LYS A 62 -7.68 -19.69 19.27
CA LYS A 62 -6.62 -20.31 20.08
C LYS A 62 -5.46 -19.35 20.23
N ILE A 63 -5.04 -19.12 21.45
CA ILE A 63 -3.82 -18.37 21.79
C ILE A 63 -2.85 -19.36 22.41
N GLU A 64 -1.66 -19.55 21.78
CA GLU A 64 -0.63 -20.44 22.27
C GLU A 64 0.69 -19.70 22.38
N ALA A 65 1.28 -19.64 23.58
CA ALA A 65 2.51 -18.94 23.87
C ALA A 65 3.61 -19.92 24.24
N PHE A 66 4.68 -19.95 23.44
CA PHE A 66 5.88 -20.76 23.67
C PHE A 66 6.98 -19.92 24.31
N ASN A 67 7.51 -20.34 25.43
CA ASN A 67 8.68 -19.72 26.04
C ASN A 67 9.95 -20.15 25.30
N ARG A 68 10.60 -19.23 24.61
CA ARG A 68 11.87 -19.49 23.91
C ARG A 68 13.08 -19.29 24.80
N GLY A 69 12.88 -18.67 25.97
CA GLY A 69 13.92 -18.39 26.93
C GLY A 69 14.45 -19.64 27.66
N PRO A 70 15.67 -19.55 28.21
CA PRO A 70 16.32 -20.65 28.92
C PRO A 70 15.75 -20.93 30.31
N ASP A 71 14.95 -20.01 30.86
CA ASP A 71 14.38 -20.08 32.19
C ASP A 71 12.84 -20.06 32.14
N ALA A 72 12.18 -20.56 33.20
CA ALA A 72 10.76 -20.37 33.38
C ALA A 72 10.44 -18.88 33.55
N ALA A 73 9.40 -18.41 32.87
CA ALA A 73 9.03 -16.98 32.86
C ALA A 73 7.54 -16.76 33.08
N PRO A 74 7.14 -15.69 33.82
CA PRO A 74 5.75 -15.33 33.99
C PRO A 74 5.16 -14.74 32.71
N LEU A 75 3.88 -15.06 32.48
CA LEU A 75 3.13 -14.53 31.32
C LEU A 75 1.69 -14.25 31.73
N HIS A 76 1.18 -13.10 31.31
CA HIS A 76 -0.23 -12.74 31.40
C HIS A 76 -0.85 -12.75 30.01
N ILE A 77 -1.87 -13.59 29.81
CA ILE A 77 -2.65 -13.64 28.56
C ILE A 77 -4.01 -12.98 28.87
N ILE A 78 -4.36 -11.95 28.08
CA ILE A 78 -5.49 -11.07 28.39
C ILE A 78 -6.35 -10.87 27.12
N PRO A 79 -7.09 -11.88 26.63
CA PRO A 79 -8.02 -11.69 25.52
C PRO A 79 -9.12 -10.70 25.91
N HIS A 80 -9.27 -9.66 25.09
CA HIS A 80 -10.21 -8.58 25.32
C HIS A 80 -11.50 -8.74 24.51
N LEU A 81 -12.63 -8.35 25.11
CA LEU A 81 -13.90 -8.10 24.42
C LEU A 81 -14.35 -6.68 24.72
N TRP A 82 -14.67 -5.91 23.68
CA TRP A 82 -15.06 -4.51 23.85
C TRP A 82 -15.90 -4.00 22.69
N PHE A 83 -16.73 -3.00 22.99
CA PHE A 83 -17.45 -2.25 21.98
C PHE A 83 -16.67 -1.01 21.55
N ARG A 84 -16.70 -0.68 20.24
CA ARG A 84 -16.17 0.59 19.76
C ARG A 84 -16.96 1.74 20.37
N ASN A 85 -16.27 2.69 21.00
CA ASN A 85 -16.93 3.83 21.60
C ASN A 85 -17.42 4.82 20.54
N THR A 86 -18.69 4.76 20.19
CA THR A 86 -19.39 5.68 19.29
C THR A 86 -20.43 6.51 20.03
N TRP A 87 -20.78 6.13 21.27
CA TRP A 87 -21.75 6.85 22.12
C TRP A 87 -21.21 8.17 22.65
N ALA A 88 -19.89 8.36 22.68
CA ALA A 88 -19.25 9.60 23.09
C ALA A 88 -19.22 10.69 21.99
N TRP A 89 -19.60 10.37 20.74
CA TRP A 89 -19.43 11.27 19.59
C TRP A 89 -20.47 12.39 19.48
N THR A 90 -21.41 12.49 20.41
CA THR A 90 -22.42 13.54 20.43
C THR A 90 -22.70 14.01 21.84
N ASN A 91 -23.33 15.21 21.94
CA ASN A 91 -23.77 15.78 23.23
C ASN A 91 -24.96 15.06 23.87
N LEU A 92 -25.57 14.12 23.18
CA LEU A 92 -26.74 13.42 23.69
C LEU A 92 -26.30 12.24 24.53
N SER A 93 -26.91 12.08 25.71
CA SER A 93 -26.77 10.85 26.48
C SER A 93 -27.38 9.70 25.69
N LYS A 94 -26.54 8.88 25.10
CA LYS A 94 -26.94 7.73 24.29
C LYS A 94 -26.93 6.47 25.16
N PRO A 95 -27.86 5.53 24.90
CA PRO A 95 -27.76 4.20 25.48
C PRO A 95 -26.44 3.55 25.08
N GLU A 96 -25.76 2.97 26.05
CA GLU A 96 -24.47 2.30 25.83
C GLU A 96 -24.69 0.78 25.74
N PRO A 97 -23.93 0.08 24.91
CA PRO A 97 -23.91 -1.38 24.97
C PRO A 97 -23.24 -1.82 26.27
N HIS A 98 -23.43 -3.08 26.63
CA HIS A 98 -22.87 -3.58 27.89
C HIS A 98 -22.30 -5.00 27.76
N ILE A 99 -21.31 -5.27 28.60
CA ILE A 99 -20.70 -6.60 28.78
C ILE A 99 -20.82 -6.97 30.26
N ARG A 100 -21.25 -8.19 30.51
CA ARG A 100 -21.45 -8.76 31.85
C ARG A 100 -20.98 -10.21 31.89
N PRO A 101 -20.78 -10.81 33.08
CA PRO A 101 -20.57 -12.25 33.19
C PRO A 101 -21.75 -13.02 32.62
N GLY A 102 -21.45 -14.10 31.92
CA GLY A 102 -22.42 -15.07 31.47
C GLY A 102 -22.42 -16.33 32.33
N GLU A 103 -22.92 -17.41 31.78
CA GLU A 103 -22.90 -18.72 32.39
C GLU A 103 -21.46 -19.24 32.53
N ALA A 104 -21.20 -19.97 33.61
CA ALA A 104 -19.92 -20.65 33.85
C ALA A 104 -20.22 -22.12 34.24
N ASP A 105 -19.42 -23.04 33.74
CA ASP A 105 -19.51 -24.46 34.11
C ASP A 105 -18.08 -25.01 34.31
N LYS A 106 -17.94 -26.27 34.64
CA LYS A 106 -16.66 -26.94 34.91
C LYS A 106 -15.63 -26.83 33.78
N GLY A 107 -16.08 -26.66 32.54
CA GLY A 107 -15.23 -26.57 31.34
C GLY A 107 -15.00 -25.16 30.81
N PHE A 108 -15.80 -24.17 31.18
CA PHE A 108 -15.71 -22.81 30.62
C PHE A 108 -16.21 -21.72 31.57
N ILE A 109 -15.80 -20.50 31.31
CA ILE A 109 -16.35 -19.24 31.79
C ILE A 109 -16.85 -18.43 30.60
N SER A 110 -17.80 -17.51 30.78
CA SER A 110 -18.26 -16.70 29.66
C SER A 110 -18.53 -15.24 29.99
N LEU A 111 -18.48 -14.43 28.95
CA LEU A 111 -18.92 -13.05 28.91
C LEU A 111 -20.09 -12.91 27.95
N VAL A 112 -21.06 -12.10 28.31
CA VAL A 112 -22.19 -11.74 27.45
C VAL A 112 -22.08 -10.28 27.07
N ALA A 113 -21.96 -10.02 25.79
CA ALA A 113 -21.92 -8.68 25.20
C ALA A 113 -23.25 -8.42 24.49
N ASP A 114 -23.89 -7.28 24.77
CA ASP A 114 -25.21 -6.94 24.25
C ASP A 114 -25.26 -5.48 23.81
N ASP A 115 -25.55 -5.24 22.53
CA ASP A 115 -25.74 -3.91 21.93
C ASP A 115 -27.22 -3.62 21.58
N SER A 116 -28.15 -4.47 21.98
CA SER A 116 -29.58 -4.34 21.65
C SER A 116 -30.20 -3.04 22.16
N THR A 117 -29.67 -2.47 23.24
CA THR A 117 -30.10 -1.19 23.82
C THR A 117 -29.26 0.00 23.29
N GLY A 118 -28.12 -0.24 22.63
CA GLY A 118 -27.25 0.79 22.10
C GLY A 118 -27.90 1.56 20.95
N GLU A 119 -27.50 2.82 20.75
CA GLU A 119 -27.91 3.58 19.58
C GLU A 119 -27.16 3.10 18.34
N MET A 120 -27.88 2.99 17.23
CA MET A 120 -27.29 2.64 15.94
C MET A 120 -26.35 3.73 15.45
N LEU A 121 -25.30 3.36 14.71
CA LEU A 121 -24.43 4.29 14.01
C LEU A 121 -25.24 5.05 12.95
N PRO A 122 -25.39 6.38 13.05
CA PRO A 122 -26.37 7.13 12.26
C PRO A 122 -26.07 7.20 10.76
N ASN A 123 -24.85 6.87 10.35
CA ASN A 123 -24.37 7.05 8.99
C ASN A 123 -24.18 5.75 8.20
N LEU A 124 -24.62 4.62 8.75
CA LEU A 124 -24.61 3.37 8.00
C LEU A 124 -25.84 3.27 7.08
N PRO A 125 -25.70 2.81 5.84
CA PRO A 125 -26.83 2.61 4.91
C PRO A 125 -27.71 1.41 5.26
N PHE A 126 -27.46 0.74 6.38
CA PHE A 126 -28.16 -0.44 6.87
C PHE A 126 -28.20 -0.43 8.39
N GLU A 127 -29.14 -1.16 8.95
CA GLU A 127 -29.24 -1.35 10.39
C GLU A 127 -28.11 -2.28 10.86
N TYR A 128 -27.25 -1.76 11.75
CA TYR A 128 -26.12 -2.50 12.33
C TYR A 128 -26.36 -2.76 13.81
N ARG A 129 -26.73 -4.00 14.13
CA ARG A 129 -26.82 -4.53 15.50
C ARG A 129 -26.28 -5.95 15.51
N LEU A 130 -25.45 -6.25 16.48
CA LEU A 130 -24.96 -7.59 16.72
C LEU A 130 -25.90 -8.39 17.64
N GLY A 131 -26.70 -7.70 18.46
CA GLY A 131 -27.50 -8.31 19.51
C GLY A 131 -26.65 -8.95 20.60
N GLU A 132 -27.18 -9.97 21.25
CA GLU A 132 -26.44 -10.70 22.27
C GLU A 132 -25.37 -11.61 21.64
N ARG A 133 -24.14 -11.55 22.17
CA ARG A 133 -22.99 -12.38 21.81
C ARG A 133 -22.35 -12.96 23.06
N HIS A 134 -21.91 -14.22 22.95
CA HIS A 134 -21.26 -14.95 24.03
C HIS A 134 -19.78 -15.15 23.68
N LEU A 135 -18.88 -14.66 24.53
CA LEU A 135 -17.48 -15.06 24.51
C LEU A 135 -17.24 -16.12 25.58
N TYR A 136 -17.12 -17.35 25.15
CA TYR A 136 -16.71 -18.47 25.97
C TYR A 136 -15.19 -18.55 26.04
N ALA A 137 -14.64 -18.90 27.19
CA ALA A 137 -13.23 -19.07 27.42
C ALA A 137 -12.96 -20.27 28.34
N GLU A 138 -11.84 -20.94 28.20
CA GLU A 138 -11.41 -22.00 29.11
C GLU A 138 -11.36 -21.51 30.57
N THR A 139 -11.60 -22.40 31.49
CA THR A 139 -11.53 -22.09 32.95
C THR A 139 -10.11 -21.69 33.37
N GLY A 140 -10.00 -21.06 34.54
CA GLY A 140 -8.74 -20.63 35.13
C GLY A 140 -8.37 -19.17 34.86
N GLY A 141 -9.18 -18.45 34.07
CA GLY A 141 -9.05 -17.00 33.91
C GLY A 141 -9.96 -16.22 34.86
N GLU A 142 -9.53 -15.03 35.24
CA GLU A 142 -10.30 -14.04 36.00
C GLU A 142 -11.01 -13.05 35.05
N LEU A 143 -12.30 -12.79 35.26
CA LEU A 143 -13.05 -11.81 34.49
C LEU A 143 -12.85 -10.41 35.04
N LEU A 144 -12.29 -9.49 34.19
CA LEU A 144 -12.11 -8.09 34.56
C LEU A 144 -12.97 -7.19 33.67
N PHE A 145 -13.48 -6.09 34.22
CA PHE A 145 -14.41 -5.19 33.52
C PHE A 145 -13.98 -3.74 33.68
N THR A 146 -14.21 -2.96 32.63
CA THR A 146 -14.03 -1.50 32.64
C THR A 146 -14.89 -0.89 31.50
N ASP A 147 -14.85 0.43 31.34
CA ASP A 147 -15.46 1.10 30.19
C ASP A 147 -14.43 1.43 29.13
N ASN A 148 -14.84 1.36 27.87
CA ASN A 148 -14.00 1.78 26.74
C ASN A 148 -14.01 3.31 26.59
N GLU A 149 -13.60 3.98 27.67
CA GLU A 149 -13.53 5.44 27.80
C GLU A 149 -12.09 5.91 28.01
N THR A 150 -11.78 7.07 27.46
CA THR A 150 -10.44 7.67 27.60
C THR A 150 -10.20 8.15 29.03
N ASN A 151 -9.02 7.87 29.57
CA ASN A 151 -8.57 8.43 30.83
C ASN A 151 -8.00 9.84 30.63
N TRP A 152 -8.89 10.83 30.64
CA TRP A 152 -8.53 12.25 30.46
C TRP A 152 -7.58 12.76 31.56
N LYS A 153 -7.72 12.25 32.79
CA LYS A 153 -6.81 12.62 33.91
C LYS A 153 -5.37 12.20 33.64
N ALA A 154 -5.18 11.03 33.04
CA ALA A 154 -3.84 10.55 32.69
C ALA A 154 -3.20 11.35 31.53
N LEU A 155 -4.02 11.86 30.59
CA LEU A 155 -3.55 12.60 29.43
C LEU A 155 -3.35 14.09 29.68
N TYR A 156 -4.24 14.71 30.45
CA TYR A 156 -4.32 16.17 30.60
C TYR A 156 -4.15 16.66 32.05
N GLY A 157 -3.82 15.76 32.97
CA GLY A 157 -3.58 16.08 34.39
C GLY A 157 -4.78 15.87 35.29
N PRO A 158 -4.58 15.98 36.62
CA PRO A 158 -5.57 15.59 37.65
C PRO A 158 -6.87 16.41 37.62
N ASP A 159 -6.81 17.63 37.06
CA ASP A 159 -7.96 18.53 36.95
C ASP A 159 -8.89 18.16 35.79
N ALA A 160 -8.45 17.33 34.87
CA ALA A 160 -9.28 16.84 33.76
C ALA A 160 -10.37 15.89 34.30
N ARG A 161 -11.54 15.94 33.71
CA ARG A 161 -12.69 15.14 34.14
C ARG A 161 -12.89 13.92 33.26
N ASN A 162 -12.74 12.73 33.84
CA ASN A 162 -13.13 11.49 33.19
C ASN A 162 -14.65 11.40 33.06
N ARG A 163 -15.14 10.89 31.93
CA ARG A 163 -16.56 10.65 31.66
C ARG A 163 -17.11 9.51 32.54
N LYS A 164 -16.28 8.49 32.78
CA LYS A 164 -16.58 7.31 33.62
C LYS A 164 -15.51 7.12 34.70
N PRO A 165 -15.86 6.47 35.82
CA PRO A 165 -14.90 6.18 36.88
C PRO A 165 -13.84 5.15 36.47
N TYR A 166 -14.23 4.17 35.68
CA TYR A 166 -13.36 3.12 35.13
C TYR A 166 -13.09 3.39 33.69
N THR A 167 -11.81 3.39 33.29
CA THR A 167 -11.36 3.82 31.95
C THR A 167 -10.61 2.70 31.24
N LYS A 168 -10.43 2.84 29.93
CA LYS A 168 -9.89 1.77 29.05
C LYS A 168 -8.49 1.26 29.41
N ASP A 169 -7.72 2.01 30.21
CA ASP A 169 -6.39 1.68 30.73
C ASP A 169 -6.44 0.90 32.06
N ALA A 170 -7.63 0.61 32.57
CA ALA A 170 -7.83 0.00 33.91
C ALA A 170 -7.09 -1.34 34.10
N PHE A 171 -7.05 -2.18 33.06
CA PHE A 171 -6.41 -3.50 33.16
C PHE A 171 -4.91 -3.39 33.41
N HIS A 172 -4.20 -2.46 32.73
CA HIS A 172 -2.79 -2.20 33.00
C HIS A 172 -2.55 -1.73 34.42
N ARG A 173 -3.34 -0.78 34.89
CA ARG A 173 -3.24 -0.21 36.22
C ARG A 173 -3.50 -1.26 37.28
N HIS A 174 -4.48 -2.13 37.08
CA HIS A 174 -4.82 -3.21 37.97
C HIS A 174 -3.73 -4.29 38.00
N ILE A 175 -3.30 -4.79 36.85
CA ILE A 175 -2.38 -5.92 36.73
C ILE A 175 -0.96 -5.53 37.13
N ILE A 176 -0.47 -4.36 36.72
CA ILE A 176 0.92 -3.94 36.91
C ILE A 176 1.09 -3.28 38.28
N TYR A 177 0.14 -2.41 38.67
CA TYR A 177 0.28 -1.57 39.87
C TYR A 177 -0.63 -1.99 41.02
N GLY A 178 -1.50 -2.97 40.83
CA GLY A 178 -2.45 -3.42 41.88
C GLY A 178 -3.53 -2.41 42.23
N GLU A 179 -3.79 -1.43 41.34
CA GLU A 179 -4.79 -0.40 41.58
C GLU A 179 -6.23 -0.96 41.53
N SER A 180 -7.13 -0.39 42.33
CA SER A 180 -8.57 -0.65 42.25
C SER A 180 -9.20 0.06 41.06
N ALA A 181 -8.68 -0.20 39.87
CA ALA A 181 -9.04 0.49 38.60
C ALA A 181 -10.14 -0.23 37.80
N VAL A 182 -10.38 -1.50 38.07
CA VAL A 182 -11.43 -2.30 37.40
C VAL A 182 -12.77 -2.16 38.11
N ASN A 183 -13.88 -2.34 37.36
CA ASN A 183 -15.23 -2.18 37.88
C ASN A 183 -15.64 -3.38 38.78
N PRO A 184 -15.84 -3.19 40.08
CA PRO A 184 -16.21 -4.26 41.02
C PRO A 184 -17.65 -4.77 40.82
N GLU A 185 -18.50 -4.05 40.07
CA GLU A 185 -19.85 -4.49 39.72
C GLU A 185 -19.87 -5.51 38.54
N HIS A 186 -18.69 -5.90 38.05
CA HIS A 186 -18.52 -6.86 36.93
C HIS A 186 -19.36 -6.52 35.70
N ARG A 187 -19.34 -5.26 35.30
CA ARG A 187 -19.98 -4.78 34.07
C ARG A 187 -19.21 -3.63 33.43
N GLY A 188 -19.41 -3.39 32.14
CA GLY A 188 -18.81 -2.28 31.41
C GLY A 188 -18.99 -2.41 29.93
N THR A 189 -18.31 -1.57 29.16
CA THR A 189 -18.27 -1.62 27.70
C THR A 189 -16.99 -2.26 27.16
N LYS A 190 -16.07 -2.64 28.07
CA LYS A 190 -14.84 -3.37 27.80
C LYS A 190 -14.58 -4.38 28.92
N SER A 191 -14.16 -5.58 28.54
CA SER A 191 -13.82 -6.66 29.48
C SER A 191 -12.62 -7.45 28.97
N CYS A 192 -12.05 -8.28 29.83
CA CYS A 192 -11.07 -9.29 29.44
C CYS A 192 -11.19 -10.55 30.30
N VAL A 193 -10.59 -11.62 29.81
CA VAL A 193 -10.30 -12.82 30.60
C VAL A 193 -8.81 -12.81 30.92
N HIS A 194 -8.43 -12.72 32.17
CA HIS A 194 -7.05 -12.61 32.60
C HIS A 194 -6.49 -13.96 33.07
N TYR A 195 -5.62 -14.56 32.26
CA TYR A 195 -4.88 -15.78 32.61
C TYR A 195 -3.48 -15.42 33.10
N ARG A 196 -3.05 -16.05 34.21
CA ARG A 196 -1.69 -15.93 34.76
C ARG A 196 -1.01 -17.28 34.71
N ALA A 197 0.19 -17.34 34.16
CA ALA A 197 0.96 -18.56 34.07
C ALA A 197 2.45 -18.29 34.30
N THR A 198 3.16 -19.30 34.79
CA THR A 198 4.61 -19.37 34.71
C THR A 198 4.92 -20.48 33.70
N VAL A 199 5.46 -20.12 32.53
CA VAL A 199 5.72 -21.04 31.44
C VAL A 199 7.14 -21.57 31.56
N PRO A 200 7.35 -22.89 31.68
CA PRO A 200 8.71 -23.48 31.75
C PRO A 200 9.55 -23.14 30.54
N ALA A 201 10.89 -23.18 30.70
CA ALA A 201 11.82 -23.06 29.56
C ALA A 201 11.49 -24.09 28.47
N GLY A 202 11.34 -23.64 27.23
CA GLY A 202 10.95 -24.48 26.09
C GLY A 202 9.51 -25.03 26.15
N GLY A 203 8.72 -24.70 27.18
CA GLY A 203 7.33 -25.10 27.31
C GLY A 203 6.35 -24.13 26.66
N SER A 204 5.06 -24.46 26.69
CA SER A 204 3.99 -23.58 26.21
C SER A 204 2.77 -23.57 27.11
N ILE A 205 1.93 -22.57 26.93
CA ILE A 205 0.57 -22.50 27.45
C ILE A 205 -0.38 -22.18 26.28
N ALA A 206 -1.54 -22.85 26.27
CA ALA A 206 -2.59 -22.55 25.30
C ALA A 206 -3.89 -22.24 26.02
N VAL A 207 -4.65 -21.27 25.49
CA VAL A 207 -6.01 -20.94 25.91
C VAL A 207 -6.93 -20.91 24.70
N ARG A 208 -8.15 -21.44 24.84
CA ARG A 208 -9.16 -21.48 23.80
C ARG A 208 -10.34 -20.61 24.15
N LEU A 209 -10.86 -19.93 23.12
CA LEU A 209 -12.04 -19.08 23.25
C LEU A 209 -12.97 -19.33 22.05
N ARG A 210 -14.23 -18.97 22.23
CA ARG A 210 -15.23 -18.99 21.15
C ARG A 210 -16.18 -17.82 21.29
N LEU A 211 -16.32 -17.03 20.21
CA LEU A 211 -17.27 -15.91 20.15
C LEU A 211 -18.41 -16.30 19.20
N THR A 212 -19.65 -16.33 19.73
CA THR A 212 -20.82 -16.75 18.95
C THR A 212 -22.09 -16.04 19.41
N SER A 213 -23.12 -16.04 18.57
CA SER A 213 -24.49 -15.63 18.93
C SER A 213 -25.28 -16.70 19.67
N GLU A 214 -24.78 -17.94 19.70
CA GLU A 214 -25.51 -19.09 20.23
C GLU A 214 -25.11 -19.42 21.68
N LYS A 215 -26.09 -19.89 22.46
CA LYS A 215 -25.84 -20.48 23.77
C LYS A 215 -25.44 -21.94 23.60
N LEU A 216 -24.20 -22.24 23.92
CA LEU A 216 -23.62 -23.57 23.76
C LEU A 216 -23.39 -24.23 25.11
N ALA A 217 -23.75 -25.53 25.21
CA ALA A 217 -23.55 -26.30 26.44
C ALA A 217 -22.08 -26.73 26.65
N ASP A 218 -21.35 -26.97 25.58
CA ASP A 218 -19.92 -27.32 25.60
C ASP A 218 -19.18 -26.56 24.48
N PRO A 219 -18.90 -25.26 24.70
CA PRO A 219 -18.42 -24.38 23.64
C PRO A 219 -16.95 -24.60 23.24
N ILE A 220 -16.16 -25.27 24.09
CA ILE A 220 -14.69 -25.33 23.94
C ILE A 220 -14.22 -26.65 23.33
N HIS A 221 -14.97 -27.73 23.51
CA HIS A 221 -14.51 -29.10 23.21
C HIS A 221 -14.09 -29.33 21.75
N ASP A 222 -14.67 -28.64 20.78
CA ASP A 222 -14.41 -28.84 19.36
C ASP A 222 -13.61 -27.72 18.69
N VAL A 223 -13.12 -26.75 19.45
CA VAL A 223 -12.33 -25.62 18.93
C VAL A 223 -11.11 -26.08 18.14
N ASP A 224 -10.30 -27.01 18.68
CA ASP A 224 -9.11 -27.50 17.97
C ASP A 224 -9.48 -28.25 16.68
N ARG A 225 -10.57 -29.02 16.68
CA ARG A 225 -11.06 -29.71 15.46
C ARG A 225 -11.41 -28.70 14.37
N ILE A 226 -12.13 -27.63 14.72
CA ILE A 226 -12.53 -26.59 13.78
C ILE A 226 -11.30 -25.86 13.23
N LEU A 227 -10.33 -25.54 14.07
CA LEU A 227 -9.07 -24.91 13.65
C LEU A 227 -8.30 -25.78 12.64
N ILE A 228 -8.20 -27.09 12.89
CA ILE A 228 -7.52 -28.04 11.98
C ILE A 228 -8.27 -28.12 10.65
N GLU A 229 -9.60 -28.20 10.68
CA GLU A 229 -10.43 -28.27 9.48
C GLU A 229 -10.31 -27.02 8.62
N ARG A 230 -10.45 -25.83 9.22
CA ARG A 230 -10.30 -24.54 8.50
C ARG A 230 -8.88 -24.32 7.97
N LYS A 231 -7.85 -24.81 8.69
CA LYS A 231 -6.48 -24.77 8.18
C LYS A 231 -6.33 -25.64 6.93
N LYS A 232 -6.87 -26.87 6.94
CA LYS A 232 -6.83 -27.75 5.78
C LYS A 232 -7.52 -27.11 4.55
N GLU A 233 -8.68 -26.52 4.72
CA GLU A 233 -9.38 -25.82 3.65
C GLU A 233 -8.59 -24.62 3.12
N ALA A 234 -7.90 -23.87 3.99
CA ALA A 234 -7.01 -22.81 3.58
C ALA A 234 -5.82 -23.36 2.77
N ASP A 235 -5.24 -24.49 3.19
CA ASP A 235 -4.14 -25.13 2.47
C ASP A 235 -4.62 -25.57 1.06
N GLU A 236 -5.78 -26.20 0.95
CA GLU A 236 -6.41 -26.58 -0.33
C GLU A 236 -6.68 -25.35 -1.22
N PHE A 237 -7.17 -24.25 -0.66
CA PHE A 237 -7.40 -23.01 -1.41
C PHE A 237 -6.09 -22.46 -2.00
N TYR A 238 -5.03 -22.33 -1.21
CA TYR A 238 -3.75 -21.79 -1.68
C TYR A 238 -3.08 -22.67 -2.73
N GLU A 239 -3.25 -24.01 -2.67
CA GLU A 239 -2.79 -24.90 -3.75
C GLU A 239 -3.45 -24.58 -5.10
N THR A 240 -4.70 -24.10 -5.11
CA THR A 240 -5.34 -23.66 -6.36
C THR A 240 -4.81 -22.32 -6.89
N ILE A 241 -4.20 -21.51 -6.04
CA ILE A 241 -3.66 -20.19 -6.40
C ILE A 241 -2.22 -20.29 -6.89
N HIS A 242 -1.41 -21.16 -6.28
CA HIS A 242 0.00 -21.28 -6.63
C HIS A 242 0.20 -21.68 -8.10
N PRO A 243 1.06 -20.96 -8.84
CA PRO A 243 1.34 -21.32 -10.22
C PRO A 243 2.17 -22.61 -10.30
N PRO A 244 1.99 -23.43 -11.36
CA PRO A 244 2.53 -24.79 -11.42
C PRO A 244 4.07 -24.87 -11.46
N GLN A 245 4.75 -23.80 -11.88
CA GLN A 245 6.21 -23.76 -11.96
C GLN A 245 6.86 -23.09 -10.73
N ALA A 246 6.06 -22.64 -9.75
CA ALA A 246 6.60 -22.04 -8.53
C ALA A 246 7.31 -23.09 -7.66
N SER A 247 8.50 -22.75 -7.19
CA SER A 247 9.20 -23.53 -6.18
C SER A 247 8.47 -23.49 -4.83
N GLU A 248 8.74 -24.45 -3.94
CA GLU A 248 8.13 -24.46 -2.60
C GLU A 248 8.46 -23.18 -1.80
N ASP A 249 9.64 -22.61 -2.00
CA ASP A 249 10.02 -21.35 -1.36
C ASP A 249 9.23 -20.16 -1.91
N GLU A 250 9.02 -20.10 -3.23
CA GLU A 250 8.15 -19.08 -3.86
C GLU A 250 6.69 -19.20 -3.41
N LYS A 251 6.15 -20.41 -3.22
CA LYS A 251 4.81 -20.64 -2.66
C LYS A 251 4.70 -20.10 -1.22
N ILE A 252 5.73 -20.32 -0.39
CA ILE A 252 5.79 -19.78 0.97
C ILE A 252 5.78 -18.25 0.94
N VAL A 253 6.60 -17.63 0.10
CA VAL A 253 6.66 -16.17 -0.06
C VAL A 253 5.31 -15.63 -0.52
N GLN A 254 4.71 -16.22 -1.54
CA GLN A 254 3.42 -15.80 -2.09
C GLN A 254 2.30 -15.88 -1.04
N ARG A 255 2.22 -16.99 -0.30
CA ARG A 255 1.20 -17.17 0.74
C ARG A 255 1.37 -16.17 1.89
N GLN A 256 2.60 -15.90 2.32
CA GLN A 256 2.84 -14.93 3.39
C GLN A 256 2.57 -13.49 2.95
N ALA A 257 2.84 -13.14 1.68
CA ALA A 257 2.45 -11.85 1.11
C ALA A 257 0.92 -11.64 1.15
N PHE A 258 0.14 -12.66 0.76
CA PHE A 258 -1.31 -12.62 0.88
C PHE A 258 -1.79 -12.54 2.33
N ALA A 259 -1.14 -13.28 3.24
CA ALA A 259 -1.48 -13.22 4.66
C ALA A 259 -1.28 -11.82 5.23
N GLY A 260 -0.19 -11.14 4.91
CA GLY A 260 0.07 -9.75 5.30
C GLY A 260 -1.01 -8.79 4.81
N LEU A 261 -1.40 -8.88 3.53
CA LEU A 261 -2.49 -8.08 2.98
C LEU A 261 -3.83 -8.32 3.71
N LEU A 262 -4.16 -9.59 3.98
CA LEU A 262 -5.40 -9.94 4.69
C LEU A 262 -5.40 -9.40 6.13
N TRP A 263 -4.26 -9.42 6.81
CA TRP A 263 -4.10 -8.85 8.15
C TRP A 263 -4.07 -7.33 8.18
N SER A 264 -3.77 -6.66 7.04
CA SER A 264 -3.79 -5.20 6.89
C SER A 264 -5.16 -4.64 6.50
N LYS A 265 -6.20 -5.47 6.36
CA LYS A 265 -7.60 -5.03 6.27
C LYS A 265 -8.02 -4.46 7.63
N GLN A 266 -8.34 -3.17 7.68
CA GLN A 266 -8.71 -2.51 8.93
C GLN A 266 -10.01 -1.71 8.79
N SER A 267 -10.81 -1.73 9.84
CA SER A 267 -11.96 -0.83 9.95
C SER A 267 -11.48 0.61 10.08
N TYR A 268 -11.82 1.42 9.09
CA TYR A 268 -11.46 2.83 9.03
C TYR A 268 -12.72 3.68 9.19
N ILE A 269 -12.90 4.26 10.36
CA ILE A 269 -14.00 5.16 10.67
C ILE A 269 -13.40 6.54 10.87
N PHE A 270 -13.63 7.41 9.88
CA PHE A 270 -13.13 8.78 9.89
C PHE A 270 -14.12 9.74 9.22
N ASP A 271 -14.65 10.66 10.00
CA ASP A 271 -15.48 11.78 9.55
C ASP A 271 -14.68 13.06 9.75
N VAL A 272 -14.24 13.68 8.65
CA VAL A 272 -13.41 14.90 8.69
C VAL A 272 -14.16 16.05 9.34
N ASN A 273 -15.46 16.19 9.10
CA ASN A 273 -16.24 17.26 9.70
C ASN A 273 -16.37 17.09 11.21
N LEU A 274 -16.60 15.86 11.67
CA LEU A 274 -16.63 15.53 13.10
C LEU A 274 -15.25 15.74 13.75
N TRP A 275 -14.18 15.29 13.09
CA TRP A 275 -12.82 15.51 13.57
C TRP A 275 -12.46 16.99 13.73
N LEU A 276 -12.85 17.84 12.76
CA LEU A 276 -12.61 19.28 12.82
C LEU A 276 -13.39 19.96 13.95
N LYS A 277 -14.63 19.55 14.20
CA LYS A 277 -15.50 20.13 15.23
C LYS A 277 -15.24 19.54 16.63
N GLY A 278 -14.67 18.34 16.67
CA GLY A 278 -14.53 17.54 17.91
C GLY A 278 -15.74 16.65 18.16
N ASP A 279 -15.48 15.51 18.77
CA ASP A 279 -16.45 14.47 19.11
C ASP A 279 -16.87 14.50 20.60
N ASP A 280 -16.11 15.22 21.44
CA ASP A 280 -16.45 15.44 22.85
C ASP A 280 -16.72 16.94 23.11
N PRO A 281 -17.97 17.32 23.31
CA PRO A 281 -18.33 18.71 23.60
C PRO A 281 -17.81 19.27 24.92
N ALA A 282 -17.47 18.38 25.87
CA ALA A 282 -16.87 18.81 27.13
C ALA A 282 -15.39 19.21 26.96
N ASN A 283 -14.75 18.70 25.89
CA ASN A 283 -13.36 18.98 25.56
C ASN A 283 -13.24 19.36 24.06
N PRO A 284 -13.74 20.53 23.66
CA PRO A 284 -13.71 20.95 22.27
C PRO A 284 -12.25 21.18 21.81
N PRO A 285 -11.95 20.87 20.52
CA PRO A 285 -10.63 21.14 19.98
C PRO A 285 -10.33 22.64 19.93
N PRO A 286 -9.05 23.04 19.93
CA PRO A 286 -8.67 24.44 19.76
C PRO A 286 -9.13 24.99 18.42
N GLN A 287 -9.44 26.29 18.35
CA GLN A 287 -9.89 26.94 17.11
C GLN A 287 -8.87 26.82 15.97
N SER A 288 -7.58 26.69 16.29
CA SER A 288 -6.51 26.44 15.31
C SER A 288 -6.73 25.17 14.48
N ARG A 289 -7.48 24.17 14.99
CA ARG A 289 -7.82 22.96 14.21
C ARG A 289 -8.64 23.28 12.96
N LEU A 290 -9.38 24.37 12.92
CA LEU A 290 -10.15 24.78 11.76
C LEU A 290 -9.29 25.41 10.64
N ALA A 291 -7.99 25.60 10.87
CA ALA A 291 -7.03 26.18 9.93
C ALA A 291 -5.83 25.26 9.62
N ILE A 292 -5.95 23.98 9.92
CA ILE A 292 -4.91 22.99 9.64
C ILE A 292 -5.25 22.12 8.43
N ARG A 293 -4.43 21.09 8.17
CA ARG A 293 -4.62 20.15 7.05
C ARG A 293 -6.07 19.61 6.95
N ASN A 294 -6.46 19.20 5.78
CA ASN A 294 -7.74 18.53 5.49
C ASN A 294 -9.01 19.37 5.71
N VAL A 295 -8.91 20.68 5.99
CA VAL A 295 -10.08 21.57 6.21
C VAL A 295 -10.98 21.69 4.98
N HIS A 296 -10.45 21.43 3.80
CA HIS A 296 -11.19 21.46 2.53
C HIS A 296 -11.87 20.12 2.19
N TRP A 297 -11.62 19.05 2.98
CA TRP A 297 -12.14 17.70 2.75
C TRP A 297 -13.30 17.32 3.67
N ARG A 298 -14.11 18.29 4.08
CA ARG A 298 -15.21 18.12 5.05
C ARG A 298 -16.26 17.09 4.64
N HIS A 299 -16.37 16.77 3.35
CA HIS A 299 -17.28 15.76 2.82
C HIS A 299 -16.79 14.33 3.03
N LEU A 300 -15.51 14.13 3.31
CA LEU A 300 -14.95 12.81 3.50
C LEU A 300 -15.50 12.19 4.79
N ASN A 301 -16.20 11.08 4.61
CA ASN A 301 -16.79 10.30 5.68
C ASN A 301 -16.62 8.81 5.35
N SER A 302 -15.65 8.16 5.98
CA SER A 302 -15.40 6.74 5.82
C SER A 302 -15.99 5.96 6.98
N MET A 303 -16.72 4.89 6.65
CA MET A 303 -17.16 3.84 7.57
C MET A 303 -16.99 2.49 6.87
N ARG A 304 -15.77 2.18 6.46
CA ARG A 304 -15.45 1.02 5.61
C ARG A 304 -14.25 0.25 6.17
N VAL A 305 -14.10 -0.96 5.69
CA VAL A 305 -12.86 -1.71 5.83
C VAL A 305 -11.94 -1.32 4.68
N LEU A 306 -10.74 -0.85 4.97
CA LEU A 306 -9.73 -0.47 3.99
C LEU A 306 -8.49 -1.36 4.12
N SER A 307 -7.82 -1.58 2.99
CA SER A 307 -6.48 -2.15 2.97
C SER A 307 -5.48 -1.04 3.32
N MET A 308 -4.81 -1.19 4.45
CA MET A 308 -3.77 -0.25 4.91
C MET A 308 -2.41 -0.65 4.35
N PRO A 309 -1.48 0.31 4.14
CA PRO A 309 -0.10 -0.01 3.74
C PRO A 309 0.57 -0.92 4.74
N ASP A 310 0.49 -0.58 6.01
CA ASP A 310 1.04 -1.32 7.13
C ASP A 310 0.08 -1.27 8.33
N LYS A 311 0.23 -2.22 9.25
CA LYS A 311 -0.63 -2.33 10.44
C LYS A 311 -0.11 -1.53 11.63
N TRP A 312 1.18 -1.23 11.66
CA TRP A 312 1.90 -0.69 12.81
C TRP A 312 2.47 0.70 12.55
N GLU A 313 3.18 0.87 11.44
CA GLU A 313 3.92 2.09 11.12
C GLU A 313 3.09 3.05 10.25
N TYR A 314 2.30 2.50 9.31
CA TYR A 314 1.38 3.26 8.46
C TYR A 314 -0.07 2.74 8.55
N PRO A 315 -0.68 2.73 9.76
CA PRO A 315 -2.02 2.21 9.95
C PRO A 315 -3.08 3.24 9.54
N TRP A 316 -2.91 3.84 8.39
CA TRP A 316 -3.79 4.85 7.85
C TRP A 316 -4.03 4.68 6.36
N PHE A 317 -4.93 5.44 5.85
CA PHE A 317 -5.34 5.47 4.46
C PHE A 317 -4.24 6.03 3.54
N ALA A 318 -3.96 5.36 2.41
CA ALA A 318 -3.04 5.79 1.36
C ALA A 318 -3.53 5.34 -0.02
N ALA A 319 -3.94 6.28 -0.88
CA ALA A 319 -4.71 5.97 -2.09
C ALA A 319 -3.90 5.29 -3.19
N TRP A 320 -2.67 5.73 -3.47
CA TRP A 320 -1.91 5.12 -4.54
C TRP A 320 -1.33 3.77 -4.14
N ASP A 321 -0.95 3.58 -2.88
CA ASP A 321 -0.58 2.29 -2.30
C ASP A 321 -1.71 1.27 -2.49
N LEU A 322 -2.93 1.65 -2.12
CA LEU A 322 -4.13 0.83 -2.24
C LEU A 322 -4.35 0.32 -3.67
N ALA A 323 -4.06 1.11 -4.68
CA ALA A 323 -4.18 0.70 -6.08
C ALA A 323 -3.27 -0.51 -6.39
N PHE A 324 -2.06 -0.55 -5.84
CA PHE A 324 -1.15 -1.69 -5.97
C PHE A 324 -1.58 -2.89 -5.12
N HIS A 325 -2.09 -2.64 -3.90
CA HIS A 325 -2.65 -3.71 -3.06
C HIS A 325 -3.76 -4.47 -3.80
N CYS A 326 -4.65 -3.75 -4.51
CA CYS A 326 -5.75 -4.33 -5.24
C CYS A 326 -5.31 -5.30 -6.34
N VAL A 327 -4.16 -5.07 -6.95
CA VAL A 327 -3.59 -5.99 -7.95
C VAL A 327 -3.21 -7.34 -7.32
N ALA A 328 -2.58 -7.32 -6.15
CA ALA A 328 -2.27 -8.55 -5.43
C ALA A 328 -3.54 -9.21 -4.84
N PHE A 329 -4.46 -8.42 -4.28
CA PHE A 329 -5.75 -8.93 -3.79
C PHE A 329 -6.59 -9.61 -4.88
N ALA A 330 -6.53 -9.15 -6.11
CA ALA A 330 -7.31 -9.73 -7.21
C ALA A 330 -7.01 -11.22 -7.46
N LEU A 331 -5.88 -11.73 -6.97
CA LEU A 331 -5.54 -13.16 -7.03
C LEU A 331 -6.34 -14.01 -6.02
N ILE A 332 -6.70 -13.43 -4.86
CA ILE A 332 -7.32 -14.17 -3.75
C ILE A 332 -8.73 -13.67 -3.40
N ASP A 333 -8.99 -12.37 -3.58
CA ASP A 333 -10.28 -11.73 -3.23
C ASP A 333 -10.58 -10.58 -4.23
N PRO A 334 -10.98 -10.92 -5.48
CA PRO A 334 -11.24 -9.92 -6.51
C PRO A 334 -12.40 -8.98 -6.18
N GLU A 335 -13.41 -9.45 -5.42
CA GLU A 335 -14.51 -8.60 -5.01
C GLU A 335 -14.06 -7.51 -4.04
N PHE A 336 -13.23 -7.85 -3.06
CA PHE A 336 -12.64 -6.85 -2.18
C PHE A 336 -11.72 -5.88 -2.95
N ALA A 337 -10.92 -6.36 -3.90
CA ALA A 337 -10.08 -5.51 -4.74
C ALA A 337 -10.93 -4.49 -5.54
N LYS A 338 -12.03 -4.95 -6.15
CA LYS A 338 -12.98 -4.10 -6.86
C LYS A 338 -13.65 -3.08 -5.93
N GLU A 339 -14.05 -3.48 -4.74
CA GLU A 339 -14.64 -2.59 -3.74
C GLU A 339 -13.65 -1.49 -3.32
N GLN A 340 -12.41 -1.85 -3.02
CA GLN A 340 -11.38 -0.89 -2.59
C GLN A 340 -11.12 0.18 -3.66
N LEU A 341 -10.97 -0.19 -4.93
CA LEU A 341 -10.82 0.76 -6.03
C LEU A 341 -12.04 1.65 -6.19
N TRP A 342 -13.23 1.07 -6.06
CA TRP A 342 -14.47 1.85 -6.12
C TRP A 342 -14.57 2.88 -4.99
N LEU A 343 -14.19 2.51 -3.76
CA LEU A 343 -14.26 3.42 -2.61
C LEU A 343 -13.43 4.69 -2.82
N MET A 344 -12.25 4.58 -3.43
CA MET A 344 -11.39 5.73 -3.73
C MET A 344 -12.04 6.71 -4.72
N LEU A 345 -12.88 6.20 -5.59
CA LEU A 345 -13.56 6.95 -6.63
C LEU A 345 -14.97 7.43 -6.23
N PHE A 346 -15.48 6.92 -5.11
CA PHE A 346 -16.83 7.22 -4.64
C PHE A 346 -16.90 8.57 -3.91
N GLU A 347 -18.07 9.21 -3.93
CA GLU A 347 -18.30 10.58 -3.43
C GLU A 347 -17.96 10.79 -1.96
N GLN A 348 -17.90 9.74 -1.16
CA GLN A 348 -17.47 9.83 0.25
C GLN A 348 -15.97 10.06 0.42
N PHE A 349 -15.17 9.74 -0.61
CA PHE A 349 -13.71 9.88 -0.63
C PHE A 349 -13.28 10.92 -1.67
N GLN A 350 -13.65 10.75 -2.94
CA GLN A 350 -13.28 11.67 -4.01
C GLN A 350 -13.80 13.07 -3.73
N HIS A 351 -12.93 14.07 -3.81
CA HIS A 351 -13.33 15.46 -3.68
C HIS A 351 -14.30 15.87 -4.81
N PRO A 352 -15.29 16.76 -4.57
CA PRO A 352 -16.21 17.22 -5.63
C PRO A 352 -15.53 17.82 -6.87
N ASN A 353 -14.29 18.34 -6.76
CA ASN A 353 -13.51 18.80 -7.90
C ASN A 353 -12.87 17.67 -8.73
N GLY A 354 -12.98 16.43 -8.28
CA GLY A 354 -12.42 15.24 -8.94
C GLY A 354 -11.10 14.72 -8.39
N GLN A 355 -10.48 15.40 -7.43
CA GLN A 355 -9.25 14.95 -6.80
C GLN A 355 -9.49 13.68 -5.97
N ILE A 356 -8.62 12.68 -6.11
CA ILE A 356 -8.59 11.52 -5.23
C ILE A 356 -7.78 11.91 -3.98
N PRO A 357 -8.24 11.58 -2.76
CA PRO A 357 -7.50 11.90 -1.54
C PRO A 357 -6.20 11.10 -1.49
N ALA A 358 -5.07 11.76 -1.16
CA ALA A 358 -3.77 11.11 -1.18
C ALA A 358 -3.59 10.15 -0.01
N TYR A 359 -3.57 10.66 1.20
CA TYR A 359 -3.44 9.88 2.45
C TYR A 359 -4.03 10.68 3.62
N GLU A 360 -4.30 10.03 4.75
CA GLU A 360 -5.04 10.62 5.87
C GLU A 360 -4.45 11.93 6.39
N TRP A 361 -3.11 12.04 6.43
CA TRP A 361 -2.43 13.22 6.96
C TRP A 361 -2.58 14.44 6.05
N GLU A 362 -2.66 14.23 4.73
CA GLU A 362 -2.82 15.30 3.75
C GLU A 362 -3.58 14.77 2.53
N PHE A 363 -4.90 14.93 2.54
CA PHE A 363 -5.75 14.46 1.44
C PHE A 363 -5.53 15.20 0.13
N SER A 364 -5.07 16.47 0.20
CA SER A 364 -4.88 17.33 -0.98
C SER A 364 -3.51 17.17 -1.65
N ASP A 365 -2.63 16.34 -1.11
CA ASP A 365 -1.33 16.07 -1.73
C ASP A 365 -1.51 15.32 -3.06
N LEU A 366 -0.48 15.37 -3.91
CA LEU A 366 -0.54 14.80 -5.24
C LEU A 366 0.21 13.46 -5.28
N ASN A 367 -0.55 12.41 -5.60
CA ASN A 367 -0.01 11.08 -5.87
C ASN A 367 -0.17 10.72 -7.35
N PRO A 368 0.63 9.77 -7.87
CA PRO A 368 0.50 9.29 -9.24
C PRO A 368 -0.92 8.80 -9.57
N PRO A 369 -1.47 9.11 -10.75
CA PRO A 369 -2.82 8.72 -11.15
C PRO A 369 -2.89 7.25 -11.61
N VAL A 370 -2.61 6.30 -10.71
CA VAL A 370 -2.52 4.86 -11.01
C VAL A 370 -3.85 4.11 -10.93
N HIS A 371 -4.93 4.76 -10.49
CA HIS A 371 -6.22 4.08 -10.26
C HIS A 371 -6.86 3.55 -11.55
N ALA A 372 -6.72 4.24 -12.69
CA ALA A 372 -7.22 3.74 -13.97
C ALA A 372 -6.46 2.47 -14.42
N TRP A 373 -5.15 2.45 -14.21
CA TRP A 373 -4.32 1.26 -14.45
C TRP A 373 -4.78 0.09 -13.56
N ALA A 374 -4.96 0.33 -12.27
CA ALA A 374 -5.39 -0.70 -11.33
C ALA A 374 -6.79 -1.24 -11.66
N CYS A 375 -7.76 -0.36 -11.99
CA CYS A 375 -9.09 -0.78 -12.44
C CYS A 375 -9.03 -1.66 -13.69
N TRP A 376 -8.24 -1.25 -14.68
CA TRP A 376 -8.05 -2.04 -15.90
C TRP A 376 -7.39 -3.38 -15.63
N ARG A 377 -6.39 -3.39 -14.75
CA ARG A 377 -5.66 -4.60 -14.37
C ARG A 377 -6.56 -5.59 -13.64
N VAL A 378 -7.25 -5.15 -12.59
CA VAL A 378 -8.17 -5.98 -11.79
C VAL A 378 -9.32 -6.52 -12.66
N TYR A 379 -9.91 -5.68 -13.53
CA TYR A 379 -10.93 -6.11 -14.48
C TYR A 379 -10.47 -7.28 -15.36
N ASN A 380 -9.24 -7.20 -15.90
CA ASN A 380 -8.72 -8.27 -16.75
C ASN A 380 -8.37 -9.54 -15.97
N MET A 381 -7.86 -9.42 -14.73
CA MET A 381 -7.59 -10.57 -13.87
C MET A 381 -8.87 -11.29 -13.51
N ASP A 382 -9.91 -10.55 -13.12
CA ASP A 382 -11.24 -11.10 -12.83
C ASP A 382 -11.85 -11.77 -14.07
N ARG A 383 -11.78 -11.13 -15.23
CA ARG A 383 -12.25 -11.70 -16.50
C ARG A 383 -11.56 -13.00 -16.89
N ILE A 384 -10.26 -13.12 -16.68
CA ILE A 384 -9.51 -14.35 -16.98
C ILE A 384 -9.94 -15.47 -16.03
N ARG A 385 -10.18 -15.14 -14.77
CA ARG A 385 -10.58 -16.12 -13.75
C ARG A 385 -12.03 -16.59 -13.90
N SER A 386 -12.95 -15.65 -14.11
CA SER A 386 -14.41 -15.92 -14.16
C SER A 386 -14.92 -16.26 -15.56
N GLY A 387 -14.13 -16.00 -16.61
CA GLY A 387 -14.53 -16.13 -18.02
C GLY A 387 -15.27 -14.91 -18.57
N GLU A 388 -15.81 -14.04 -17.71
CA GLU A 388 -16.51 -12.82 -18.09
C GLU A 388 -16.06 -11.64 -17.23
N GLY A 389 -15.84 -10.46 -17.84
CA GLY A 389 -15.46 -9.26 -17.10
C GLY A 389 -16.63 -8.53 -16.49
N ASP A 390 -16.50 -8.05 -15.28
CA ASP A 390 -17.48 -7.20 -14.60
C ASP A 390 -17.52 -5.80 -15.24
N ARG A 391 -18.20 -5.74 -16.36
CA ARG A 391 -18.33 -4.53 -17.17
C ARG A 391 -19.05 -3.41 -16.42
N ALA A 392 -20.08 -3.72 -15.63
CA ALA A 392 -20.85 -2.72 -14.90
C ALA A 392 -19.96 -2.00 -13.85
N TRP A 393 -19.11 -2.76 -13.16
CA TRP A 393 -18.14 -2.22 -12.25
C TRP A 393 -17.10 -1.34 -12.99
N LEU A 394 -16.57 -1.81 -14.13
CA LEU A 394 -15.60 -1.05 -14.92
C LEU A 394 -16.18 0.27 -15.41
N GLU A 395 -17.41 0.26 -15.92
CA GLU A 395 -18.14 1.45 -16.40
C GLU A 395 -18.39 2.45 -15.26
N LYS A 396 -18.81 1.96 -14.10
CA LYS A 396 -19.01 2.75 -12.89
C LYS A 396 -17.70 3.44 -12.45
N CYS A 397 -16.59 2.72 -12.40
CA CYS A 397 -15.27 3.30 -12.09
C CYS A 397 -14.84 4.31 -13.16
N PHE A 398 -15.07 4.00 -14.43
CA PHE A 398 -14.70 4.88 -15.54
C PHE A 398 -15.37 6.26 -15.44
N HIS A 399 -16.66 6.31 -15.09
CA HIS A 399 -17.38 7.59 -14.92
C HIS A 399 -16.74 8.47 -13.84
N LYS A 400 -16.26 7.89 -12.75
CA LYS A 400 -15.57 8.63 -11.69
C LYS A 400 -14.13 9.03 -12.08
N LEU A 401 -13.45 8.15 -12.81
CA LEU A 401 -12.12 8.43 -13.35
C LEU A 401 -12.16 9.57 -14.39
N LEU A 402 -13.26 9.78 -15.10
CA LEU A 402 -13.44 10.95 -15.98
C LEU A 402 -13.37 12.27 -15.19
N ILE A 403 -13.99 12.30 -14.00
CA ILE A 403 -13.96 13.49 -13.14
C ILE A 403 -12.53 13.72 -12.62
N ASN A 404 -11.86 12.67 -12.22
CA ASN A 404 -10.44 12.74 -11.81
C ASN A 404 -9.55 13.20 -12.96
N PHE A 405 -9.75 12.67 -14.16
CA PHE A 405 -9.01 13.11 -15.34
C PHE A 405 -9.22 14.60 -15.65
N ALA A 406 -10.47 15.08 -15.55
CA ALA A 406 -10.77 16.50 -15.74
C ALA A 406 -10.03 17.40 -14.73
N TRP A 407 -9.93 16.94 -13.47
CA TRP A 407 -9.14 17.63 -12.45
C TRP A 407 -7.65 17.69 -12.84
N TRP A 408 -7.07 16.59 -13.29
CA TRP A 408 -5.67 16.52 -13.69
C TRP A 408 -5.34 17.39 -14.90
N ILE A 409 -6.16 17.38 -15.95
CA ILE A 409 -5.88 18.18 -17.16
C ILE A 409 -5.96 19.70 -16.90
N ASN A 410 -6.55 20.13 -15.79
CA ASN A 410 -6.51 21.53 -15.36
C ASN A 410 -5.20 21.91 -14.63
N LYS A 411 -4.27 20.98 -14.45
CA LYS A 411 -2.96 21.21 -13.82
C LYS A 411 -1.82 21.27 -14.86
N VAL A 412 -2.12 21.59 -16.09
CA VAL A 412 -1.13 21.90 -17.11
C VAL A 412 -0.36 23.18 -16.75
N ASP A 413 0.80 23.35 -17.39
CA ASP A 413 1.60 24.56 -17.25
C ASP A 413 0.80 25.85 -17.59
N SER A 414 1.22 26.96 -17.04
CA SER A 414 0.53 28.25 -17.17
C SER A 414 0.39 28.75 -18.62
N GLU A 415 1.14 28.19 -19.56
CA GLU A 415 1.09 28.53 -20.98
C GLU A 415 0.27 27.55 -21.82
N GLY A 416 -0.24 26.45 -21.21
CA GLY A 416 -1.11 25.47 -21.87
C GLY A 416 -0.38 24.53 -22.83
N ASN A 417 0.92 24.25 -22.64
CA ASN A 417 1.72 23.39 -23.50
C ASN A 417 1.52 21.88 -23.25
N ASN A 418 0.62 21.50 -22.33
CA ASN A 418 0.37 20.11 -21.90
C ASN A 418 1.57 19.44 -21.20
N VAL A 419 2.44 20.20 -20.55
CA VAL A 419 3.39 19.77 -19.55
C VAL A 419 2.77 19.96 -18.18
N PHE A 420 2.97 19.02 -17.27
CA PHE A 420 2.31 19.04 -15.98
C PHE A 420 3.27 19.46 -14.88
N GLU A 421 2.84 20.45 -14.12
CA GLU A 421 3.48 20.93 -12.90
C GLU A 421 2.88 20.15 -11.72
N GLY A 422 3.14 18.81 -11.66
CA GLY A 422 2.38 17.90 -10.80
C GLY A 422 2.57 18.12 -9.31
N GLY A 423 3.76 18.42 -8.85
CA GLY A 423 4.09 18.54 -7.44
C GLY A 423 4.78 17.30 -6.86
N PHE A 424 4.33 16.81 -5.71
CA PHE A 424 5.03 15.78 -4.94
C PHE A 424 5.14 14.42 -5.65
N LEU A 425 4.04 13.82 -6.08
CA LEU A 425 3.95 12.56 -6.82
C LEU A 425 4.65 11.34 -6.16
N GLY A 426 4.71 11.31 -4.83
CA GLY A 426 5.18 10.16 -4.07
C GLY A 426 6.69 9.92 -4.05
N LEU A 427 7.49 10.82 -4.62
CA LEU A 427 8.96 10.70 -4.69
C LEU A 427 9.64 11.69 -3.73
N ASP A 428 9.66 11.39 -2.44
CA ASP A 428 9.97 12.32 -1.34
C ASP A 428 11.23 13.17 -1.55
N ASN A 429 12.38 12.53 -1.67
CA ASN A 429 13.67 13.21 -1.72
C ASN A 429 14.41 13.06 -3.06
N ILE A 430 13.69 12.77 -4.15
CA ILE A 430 14.28 12.41 -5.45
C ILE A 430 15.16 13.48 -6.07
N THR A 431 15.00 14.74 -5.68
CA THR A 431 15.75 15.89 -6.18
C THR A 431 16.24 16.79 -5.05
N VAL A 432 16.79 17.95 -5.37
CA VAL A 432 17.36 18.95 -4.40
C VAL A 432 16.30 19.89 -3.82
N ILE A 433 15.09 19.89 -4.33
CA ILE A 433 14.00 20.79 -3.93
C ILE A 433 12.76 20.01 -3.51
N ASP A 434 11.97 20.58 -2.60
CA ASP A 434 10.65 20.07 -2.29
C ASP A 434 9.69 20.39 -3.44
N ARG A 435 9.33 19.36 -4.21
CA ARG A 435 8.48 19.45 -5.40
C ARG A 435 7.02 19.81 -5.07
N SER A 436 6.61 19.72 -3.80
CA SER A 436 5.27 20.12 -3.35
C SER A 436 5.13 21.62 -3.14
N GLN A 437 6.24 22.33 -2.99
CA GLN A 437 6.27 23.76 -2.71
C GLN A 437 6.23 24.58 -3.99
N LYS A 438 5.44 25.66 -3.98
CA LYS A 438 5.53 26.68 -5.03
C LYS A 438 6.86 27.42 -4.92
N MET A 439 7.60 27.45 -6.02
CA MET A 439 8.84 28.19 -6.07
C MET A 439 8.59 29.70 -6.00
N PRO A 440 9.41 30.45 -5.25
CA PRO A 440 9.28 31.91 -5.16
C PRO A 440 9.61 32.61 -6.50
N GLY A 441 9.16 33.84 -6.65
CA GLY A 441 9.53 34.69 -7.78
C GLY A 441 8.97 34.29 -9.16
N GLY A 442 7.93 33.47 -9.21
CA GLY A 442 7.34 33.02 -10.48
C GLY A 442 8.16 31.95 -11.23
N VAL A 443 9.08 31.31 -10.54
CA VAL A 443 9.82 30.14 -11.04
C VAL A 443 8.90 28.94 -11.06
N VAL A 444 8.96 28.11 -12.11
CA VAL A 444 8.10 26.95 -12.33
C VAL A 444 8.96 25.71 -12.57
N LEU A 445 8.58 24.60 -11.95
CA LEU A 445 9.18 23.28 -12.21
C LEU A 445 8.28 22.50 -13.15
N GLU A 446 8.75 22.27 -14.35
CA GLU A 446 8.11 21.42 -15.35
C GLU A 446 8.58 19.98 -15.18
N GLN A 447 7.65 19.09 -14.85
CA GLN A 447 7.97 17.75 -14.37
C GLN A 447 7.83 16.69 -15.44
N SER A 448 8.88 15.91 -15.61
CA SER A 448 8.94 14.80 -16.56
C SER A 448 8.09 13.61 -16.11
N ASP A 449 8.15 13.26 -14.83
CA ASP A 449 7.35 12.18 -14.28
C ASP A 449 5.84 12.51 -14.28
N ALA A 450 5.44 13.72 -13.86
CA ALA A 450 4.04 14.15 -13.88
C ALA A 450 3.45 14.04 -15.28
N THR A 451 4.22 14.50 -16.29
CA THR A 451 3.81 14.44 -17.70
C THR A 451 3.77 12.99 -18.20
N GLY A 452 4.75 12.16 -17.81
CA GLY A 452 4.77 10.73 -18.09
C GLY A 452 3.58 9.98 -17.49
N TRP A 453 3.24 10.26 -16.23
CA TRP A 453 2.06 9.71 -15.57
C TRP A 453 0.75 10.06 -16.29
N MET A 454 0.64 11.30 -16.78
CA MET A 454 -0.53 11.70 -17.56
C MET A 454 -0.64 10.98 -18.90
N GLY A 455 0.48 10.70 -19.56
CA GLY A 455 0.51 9.86 -20.75
C GLY A 455 -0.03 8.45 -20.48
N MET A 456 0.42 7.81 -19.40
CA MET A 456 -0.09 6.51 -18.94
C MET A 456 -1.59 6.57 -18.58
N PHE A 457 -2.03 7.59 -17.88
CA PHE A 457 -3.42 7.78 -17.51
C PHE A 457 -4.33 7.88 -18.73
N CYS A 458 -3.96 8.69 -19.73
CA CYS A 458 -4.69 8.80 -20.99
C CYS A 458 -4.83 7.42 -21.68
N GLN A 459 -3.76 6.65 -21.76
CA GLN A 459 -3.78 5.34 -22.41
C GLN A 459 -4.65 4.33 -21.69
N ASN A 460 -4.62 4.30 -20.35
CA ASN A 460 -5.47 3.42 -19.56
C ASN A 460 -6.96 3.78 -19.71
N LEU A 461 -7.31 5.07 -19.68
CA LEU A 461 -8.68 5.52 -19.92
C LEU A 461 -9.14 5.23 -21.36
N MET A 462 -8.28 5.42 -22.36
CA MET A 462 -8.57 5.06 -23.74
C MET A 462 -8.87 3.55 -23.85
N ARG A 463 -8.09 2.71 -23.20
CA ARG A 463 -8.27 1.25 -23.23
C ARG A 463 -9.59 0.84 -22.58
N ILE A 464 -9.92 1.42 -21.43
CA ILE A 464 -11.21 1.20 -20.76
C ILE A 464 -12.37 1.67 -21.66
N ALA A 465 -12.26 2.85 -22.26
CA ALA A 465 -13.28 3.39 -23.16
C ALA A 465 -13.54 2.47 -24.35
N LEU A 466 -12.49 1.94 -24.98
CA LEU A 466 -12.61 0.98 -26.09
C LEU A 466 -13.23 -0.34 -25.66
N GLU A 467 -12.93 -0.84 -24.44
CA GLU A 467 -13.60 -2.02 -23.90
C GLU A 467 -15.11 -1.78 -23.71
N LEU A 468 -15.47 -0.61 -23.17
CA LEU A 468 -16.86 -0.19 -23.01
C LEU A 468 -17.56 0.04 -24.35
N ALA A 469 -16.84 0.53 -25.36
CA ALA A 469 -17.34 0.76 -26.71
C ALA A 469 -17.81 -0.51 -27.44
N LYS A 470 -17.32 -1.69 -27.07
CA LYS A 470 -17.80 -2.98 -27.59
C LYS A 470 -19.32 -3.17 -27.43
N LYS A 471 -19.93 -2.54 -26.45
CA LYS A 471 -21.37 -2.62 -26.16
C LYS A 471 -22.10 -1.29 -26.38
N ASN A 472 -21.42 -0.16 -26.15
CA ASN A 472 -22.01 1.17 -26.28
C ASN A 472 -21.04 2.10 -27.04
N LYS A 473 -21.35 2.38 -28.30
CA LYS A 473 -20.50 3.19 -29.21
C LYS A 473 -20.21 4.61 -28.74
N VAL A 474 -21.02 5.15 -27.83
CA VAL A 474 -20.78 6.50 -27.25
C VAL A 474 -19.36 6.60 -26.64
N TYR A 475 -18.80 5.50 -26.15
CA TYR A 475 -17.46 5.47 -25.60
C TYR A 475 -16.33 5.61 -26.64
N GLU A 476 -16.60 5.44 -27.96
CA GLU A 476 -15.60 5.68 -29.01
C GLU A 476 -15.14 7.15 -29.03
N GLY A 477 -16.08 8.10 -28.83
CA GLY A 477 -15.74 9.52 -28.74
C GLY A 477 -14.85 9.85 -27.55
N LEU A 478 -15.06 9.19 -26.39
CA LEU A 478 -14.19 9.34 -25.23
C LEU A 478 -12.81 8.71 -25.45
N ALA A 479 -12.74 7.54 -26.10
CA ALA A 479 -11.46 6.93 -26.47
C ALA A 479 -10.65 7.86 -27.38
N THR A 480 -11.31 8.51 -28.35
CA THR A 480 -10.71 9.52 -29.24
C THR A 480 -10.16 10.70 -28.43
N LYS A 481 -10.92 11.20 -27.45
CA LYS A 481 -10.47 12.29 -26.58
C LYS A 481 -9.18 11.92 -25.83
N PHE A 482 -9.11 10.74 -25.24
CA PHE A 482 -7.91 10.30 -24.51
C PHE A 482 -6.73 10.05 -25.43
N PHE A 483 -6.96 9.52 -26.64
CA PHE A 483 -5.93 9.42 -27.67
C PHE A 483 -5.35 10.79 -28.01
N GLN A 484 -6.20 11.79 -28.24
CA GLN A 484 -5.77 13.16 -28.55
C GLN A 484 -4.94 13.77 -27.41
N HIS A 485 -5.42 13.66 -26.16
CA HIS A 485 -4.65 14.16 -25.00
C HIS A 485 -3.30 13.46 -24.88
N TYR A 486 -3.26 12.15 -25.06
CA TYR A 486 -2.01 11.40 -25.06
C TYR A 486 -1.01 11.92 -26.13
N ILE A 487 -1.49 12.18 -27.36
CA ILE A 487 -0.65 12.72 -28.44
C ILE A 487 -0.09 14.09 -28.06
N TYR A 488 -0.92 14.99 -27.50
CA TYR A 488 -0.44 16.30 -27.04
C TYR A 488 0.57 16.21 -25.91
N VAL A 489 0.35 15.34 -24.93
CA VAL A 489 1.27 15.09 -23.83
C VAL A 489 2.61 14.55 -24.35
N GLY A 490 2.58 13.54 -25.20
CA GLY A 490 3.78 12.94 -25.80
C GLY A 490 4.58 13.93 -26.67
N ALA A 491 3.88 14.79 -27.42
CA ALA A 491 4.52 15.83 -28.20
C ALA A 491 5.17 16.90 -27.30
N ALA A 492 4.48 17.31 -26.23
CA ALA A 492 4.97 18.33 -25.30
C ALA A 492 6.27 17.93 -24.61
N MET A 493 6.43 16.65 -24.24
CA MET A 493 7.66 16.15 -23.62
C MET A 493 8.91 16.31 -24.49
N LYS A 494 8.74 16.27 -25.81
CA LYS A 494 9.83 16.31 -26.78
C LYS A 494 10.02 17.67 -27.43
N HIS A 495 8.95 18.46 -27.50
CA HIS A 495 9.00 19.78 -28.12
C HIS A 495 7.93 20.70 -27.52
N MET A 496 8.37 21.65 -26.78
CA MET A 496 7.51 22.65 -26.14
C MET A 496 7.41 23.86 -27.06
N GLY A 497 6.32 23.95 -27.84
CA GLY A 497 6.11 24.90 -28.90
C GLY A 497 6.64 26.32 -28.62
N GLY A 498 7.61 26.76 -29.44
CA GLY A 498 8.24 28.07 -29.31
C GLY A 498 9.25 28.27 -28.19
N ARG A 499 9.64 27.22 -27.46
CA ARG A 499 10.67 27.23 -26.41
C ARG A 499 11.98 26.59 -26.90
N ASP A 500 13.09 27.04 -26.35
CA ASP A 500 14.44 26.55 -26.69
C ASP A 500 14.83 25.29 -25.88
N TYR A 501 13.89 24.65 -25.19
CA TYR A 501 14.13 23.44 -24.40
C TYR A 501 12.97 22.43 -24.50
N SER A 502 13.29 21.21 -24.12
CA SER A 502 12.33 20.11 -23.92
C SER A 502 12.71 19.33 -22.68
N LEU A 503 11.81 18.44 -22.21
CA LEU A 503 12.11 17.55 -21.09
C LEU A 503 13.13 16.47 -21.52
N TRP A 504 13.17 16.10 -22.78
CA TRP A 504 14.21 15.25 -23.35
C TRP A 504 15.55 16.01 -23.46
N ASP A 505 16.62 15.37 -23.06
CA ASP A 505 17.97 15.89 -23.23
C ASP A 505 18.71 15.09 -24.30
N GLU A 506 18.96 15.71 -25.46
CA GLU A 506 19.63 15.07 -26.60
C GLU A 506 21.08 14.66 -26.30
N ARG A 507 21.75 15.41 -25.45
CA ARG A 507 23.14 15.12 -25.07
C ARG A 507 23.25 13.86 -24.22
N ASP A 508 22.32 13.73 -23.26
CA ASP A 508 22.34 12.65 -22.28
C ASP A 508 21.47 11.45 -22.69
N GLY A 509 20.55 11.62 -23.67
CA GLY A 509 19.60 10.59 -24.07
C GLY A 509 18.70 10.17 -22.92
N PHE A 510 18.15 11.15 -22.19
CA PHE A 510 17.32 10.89 -21.01
C PHE A 510 16.33 12.04 -20.76
N PHE A 511 15.24 11.79 -20.03
CA PHE A 511 14.29 12.82 -19.62
C PHE A 511 14.67 13.42 -18.28
N TYR A 512 14.47 14.77 -18.17
CA TYR A 512 14.74 15.53 -16.94
C TYR A 512 13.67 16.56 -16.68
N ASP A 513 13.48 16.90 -15.41
CA ASP A 513 12.72 18.08 -15.01
C ASP A 513 13.45 19.36 -15.45
N VAL A 514 12.66 20.38 -15.74
CA VAL A 514 13.17 21.69 -16.15
C VAL A 514 12.65 22.79 -15.23
N LEU A 515 13.55 23.51 -14.62
CA LEU A 515 13.25 24.70 -13.85
C LEU A 515 13.23 25.90 -14.79
N ARG A 516 12.09 26.56 -14.93
CA ARG A 516 11.88 27.72 -15.82
C ARG A 516 11.80 29.00 -15.00
N TYR A 517 12.53 30.02 -15.43
CA TYR A 517 12.55 31.34 -14.81
C TYR A 517 11.65 32.32 -15.57
N PRO A 518 11.18 33.43 -14.91
CA PRO A 518 10.33 34.45 -15.54
C PRO A 518 10.98 35.16 -16.75
N ASP A 519 12.32 35.25 -16.77
CA ASP A 519 13.07 35.81 -17.89
C ASP A 519 13.22 34.87 -19.08
N LYS A 520 12.53 33.72 -19.05
CA LYS A 520 12.56 32.61 -20.04
C LYS A 520 13.85 31.81 -20.05
N SER A 521 14.80 32.09 -19.18
CA SER A 521 15.93 31.19 -18.97
C SER A 521 15.45 29.89 -18.31
N PHE A 522 16.23 28.83 -18.44
CA PHE A 522 15.88 27.52 -17.90
C PHE A 522 17.08 26.76 -17.34
N HIS A 523 16.84 25.85 -16.42
CA HIS A 523 17.83 24.91 -15.91
C HIS A 523 17.29 23.49 -15.91
N LYS A 524 17.98 22.54 -16.58
CA LYS A 524 17.63 21.12 -16.53
C LYS A 524 18.22 20.46 -15.30
N PHE A 525 17.41 19.80 -14.52
CA PHE A 525 17.84 18.98 -13.41
C PHE A 525 18.30 17.60 -13.91
N ARG A 526 19.60 17.52 -14.27
CA ARG A 526 20.20 16.28 -14.81
C ARG A 526 20.45 15.25 -13.71
N VAL A 527 19.38 14.92 -12.98
CA VAL A 527 19.36 13.85 -11.99
C VAL A 527 18.81 12.59 -12.66
N ARG A 528 19.68 11.62 -12.94
CA ARG A 528 19.29 10.34 -13.52
C ARG A 528 18.55 9.52 -12.49
N SER A 529 17.22 9.58 -12.53
CA SER A 529 16.32 8.98 -11.53
C SER A 529 15.06 8.42 -12.18
N LEU A 530 14.16 7.87 -11.38
CA LEU A 530 12.82 7.43 -11.80
C LEU A 530 12.05 8.52 -12.55
N VAL A 531 12.28 9.78 -12.24
CA VAL A 531 11.65 10.92 -12.94
C VAL A 531 11.80 10.80 -14.45
N GLY A 532 12.98 10.39 -14.93
CA GLY A 532 13.25 10.21 -16.36
C GLY A 532 12.90 8.82 -16.91
N LEU A 533 12.57 7.85 -16.05
CA LEU A 533 12.13 6.50 -16.44
C LEU A 533 10.61 6.38 -16.56
N ILE A 534 9.85 7.13 -15.74
CA ILE A 534 8.39 7.09 -15.70
C ILE A 534 7.72 7.34 -17.06
N PRO A 535 8.24 8.18 -17.97
CA PRO A 535 7.69 8.30 -19.31
C PRO A 535 7.56 6.98 -20.08
N LEU A 536 8.37 5.96 -19.76
CA LEU A 536 8.25 4.61 -20.33
C LEU A 536 6.99 3.86 -19.91
N TYR A 537 6.30 4.27 -18.83
CA TYR A 537 5.05 3.64 -18.41
C TYR A 537 3.89 3.96 -19.37
N ALA A 538 3.99 5.07 -20.10
CA ALA A 538 3.03 5.45 -21.12
C ALA A 538 3.27 4.64 -22.40
N ILE A 539 2.84 3.39 -22.37
CA ILE A 539 2.92 2.45 -23.49
C ILE A 539 1.57 1.76 -23.71
N GLU A 540 1.07 1.77 -24.95
CA GLU A 540 -0.09 0.99 -25.34
C GLU A 540 0.09 0.45 -26.76
N ARG A 541 -0.57 -0.66 -27.04
CA ARG A 541 -0.54 -1.37 -28.30
C ARG A 541 -1.96 -1.50 -28.83
N LEU A 542 -2.19 -1.08 -30.07
CA LEU A 542 -3.48 -1.18 -30.76
C LEU A 542 -3.29 -1.93 -32.07
N GLU A 543 -3.75 -3.16 -32.13
CA GLU A 543 -3.78 -3.94 -33.38
C GLU A 543 -4.86 -3.34 -34.32
N VAL A 544 -4.51 -3.13 -35.55
CA VAL A 544 -5.43 -2.52 -36.54
C VAL A 544 -6.73 -3.34 -36.65
N ASP A 545 -6.63 -4.66 -36.67
CA ASP A 545 -7.79 -5.54 -36.72
C ASP A 545 -8.65 -5.47 -35.46
N TRP A 546 -8.03 -5.31 -34.28
CA TRP A 546 -8.75 -5.17 -33.01
C TRP A 546 -9.53 -3.86 -32.92
N ILE A 547 -9.00 -2.74 -33.46
CA ILE A 547 -9.70 -1.45 -33.52
C ILE A 547 -10.66 -1.31 -34.72
N ALA A 548 -10.65 -2.24 -35.66
CA ALA A 548 -11.50 -2.19 -36.86
C ALA A 548 -12.99 -1.99 -36.57
N PRO A 549 -13.60 -2.62 -35.55
CA PRO A 549 -15.01 -2.40 -35.21
C PRO A 549 -15.34 -1.01 -34.66
N PHE A 550 -14.36 -0.28 -34.15
CA PHE A 550 -14.51 1.05 -33.56
C PHE A 550 -14.34 2.11 -34.65
N THR A 551 -15.37 2.26 -35.49
CA THR A 551 -15.27 3.02 -36.75
C THR A 551 -15.01 4.50 -36.56
N GLU A 552 -15.61 5.12 -35.55
CA GLU A 552 -15.39 6.53 -35.19
C GLU A 552 -13.98 6.75 -34.64
N PHE A 553 -13.57 5.94 -33.67
CA PHE A 553 -12.23 6.01 -33.08
C PHE A 553 -11.15 5.80 -34.16
N ARG A 554 -11.28 4.76 -34.98
CA ARG A 554 -10.32 4.44 -36.06
C ARG A 554 -10.21 5.58 -37.06
N SER A 555 -11.32 6.13 -37.52
CA SER A 555 -11.32 7.25 -38.45
C SER A 555 -10.60 8.48 -37.91
N ASN A 556 -10.81 8.80 -36.61
CA ASN A 556 -10.12 9.89 -35.96
C ASN A 556 -8.62 9.61 -35.77
N LEU A 557 -8.23 8.39 -35.37
CA LEU A 557 -6.83 7.98 -35.26
C LEU A 557 -6.12 8.11 -36.65
N GLU A 558 -6.71 7.56 -37.69
CA GLU A 558 -6.17 7.63 -39.05
C GLU A 558 -6.07 9.08 -39.54
N TRP A 559 -7.05 9.94 -39.21
CA TRP A 559 -7.01 11.36 -39.52
C TRP A 559 -5.80 12.04 -38.86
N PHE A 560 -5.58 11.80 -37.53
CA PHE A 560 -4.43 12.33 -36.81
C PHE A 560 -3.11 11.87 -37.39
N VAL A 561 -2.97 10.57 -37.64
CA VAL A 561 -1.76 10.00 -38.25
C VAL A 561 -1.44 10.62 -39.62
N ARG A 562 -2.48 10.97 -40.42
CA ARG A 562 -2.31 11.55 -41.76
C ARG A 562 -2.09 13.06 -41.71
N ASN A 563 -2.79 13.79 -40.87
CA ASN A 563 -2.87 15.25 -40.92
C ASN A 563 -2.05 15.97 -39.86
N ARG A 564 -1.64 15.26 -38.78
CA ARG A 564 -0.87 15.82 -37.66
C ARG A 564 0.43 15.05 -37.44
N GLN A 565 1.14 14.79 -38.54
CA GLN A 565 2.46 14.12 -38.52
C GLN A 565 3.48 14.90 -37.67
N ASP A 566 3.35 16.23 -37.60
CA ASP A 566 4.17 17.11 -36.79
C ASP A 566 4.26 16.70 -35.30
N ILE A 567 3.19 16.12 -34.76
CA ILE A 567 3.11 15.67 -33.37
C ILE A 567 3.00 14.15 -33.23
N VAL A 568 2.23 13.49 -34.10
CA VAL A 568 1.93 12.05 -33.99
C VAL A 568 3.18 11.19 -34.15
N GLN A 569 4.03 11.51 -35.15
CA GLN A 569 5.25 10.72 -35.44
C GLN A 569 6.22 10.64 -34.24
N ARG A 570 6.03 11.48 -33.23
CA ARG A 570 6.87 11.52 -32.03
C ARG A 570 6.46 10.51 -30.96
N CYS A 571 5.21 10.01 -31.00
CA CYS A 571 4.65 9.19 -29.92
C CYS A 571 3.63 8.13 -30.39
N CYS A 572 3.46 7.96 -31.72
CA CYS A 572 2.60 6.90 -32.28
C CYS A 572 3.25 6.35 -33.54
N HIS A 573 3.57 5.07 -33.54
CA HIS A 573 4.28 4.40 -34.61
C HIS A 573 3.46 3.22 -35.13
N LEU A 574 3.31 3.11 -36.47
CA LEU A 574 2.73 1.94 -37.10
C LEU A 574 3.85 0.96 -37.47
N ILE A 575 3.80 -0.22 -36.90
CA ILE A 575 4.77 -1.29 -37.17
C ILE A 575 4.10 -2.54 -37.70
N MET A 576 4.88 -3.41 -38.33
CA MET A 576 4.47 -4.76 -38.73
C MET A 576 5.00 -5.75 -37.69
N HIS A 577 4.12 -6.54 -37.11
CA HIS A 577 4.46 -7.59 -36.15
C HIS A 577 3.69 -8.87 -36.49
N GLU A 578 4.39 -9.96 -36.79
CA GLU A 578 3.80 -11.26 -37.14
C GLU A 578 2.74 -11.19 -38.26
N GLY A 579 2.95 -10.32 -39.24
CA GLY A 579 2.02 -10.11 -40.36
C GLY A 579 0.83 -9.20 -40.04
N MET A 580 0.72 -8.69 -38.81
CA MET A 580 -0.33 -7.76 -38.36
C MET A 580 0.22 -6.33 -38.32
N GLN A 581 -0.63 -5.36 -38.62
CA GLN A 581 -0.33 -3.95 -38.41
C GLN A 581 -0.70 -3.56 -36.95
N VAL A 582 0.22 -2.92 -36.28
CA VAL A 582 0.07 -2.51 -34.87
C VAL A 582 0.47 -1.05 -34.70
N TYR A 583 -0.42 -0.23 -34.15
CA TYR A 583 -0.05 1.08 -33.63
C TYR A 583 0.57 0.92 -32.25
N VAL A 584 1.80 1.36 -32.09
CA VAL A 584 2.50 1.47 -30.82
C VAL A 584 2.43 2.92 -30.36
N LEU A 585 1.76 3.14 -29.25
CA LEU A 585 1.63 4.42 -28.60
C LEU A 585 2.66 4.47 -27.46
N ALA A 586 3.80 5.14 -27.68
CA ALA A 586 4.86 5.30 -26.69
C ALA A 586 5.37 6.75 -26.73
N ILE A 587 5.59 7.35 -25.57
CA ILE A 587 6.17 8.70 -25.49
C ILE A 587 7.56 8.72 -26.13
N VAL A 588 8.31 7.63 -25.99
CA VAL A 588 9.65 7.46 -26.56
C VAL A 588 9.56 6.87 -27.97
N ASP A 589 10.39 7.35 -28.88
CA ASP A 589 10.67 6.65 -30.13
C ASP A 589 11.67 5.49 -29.88
N GLU A 590 11.96 4.71 -30.95
CA GLU A 590 12.80 3.52 -30.83
C GLU A 590 14.23 3.85 -30.36
N GLU A 591 14.83 4.94 -30.85
CA GLU A 591 16.19 5.34 -30.46
C GLU A 591 16.26 5.86 -29.05
N GLN A 592 15.29 6.68 -28.64
CA GLN A 592 15.17 7.15 -27.27
C GLN A 592 14.95 5.98 -26.30
N MET A 593 14.10 5.02 -26.67
CA MET A 593 13.86 3.80 -25.90
C MET A 593 15.17 3.00 -25.74
N LYS A 594 15.94 2.81 -26.79
CA LYS A 594 17.23 2.11 -26.72
C LYS A 594 18.18 2.79 -25.75
N HIS A 595 18.32 4.11 -25.80
CA HIS A 595 19.18 4.86 -24.89
C HIS A 595 18.76 4.70 -23.42
N ILE A 596 17.46 4.83 -23.14
CA ILE A 596 16.95 4.69 -21.76
C ILE A 596 17.13 3.25 -21.26
N LEU A 597 16.78 2.25 -22.08
CA LEU A 597 16.87 0.84 -21.69
C LEU A 597 18.31 0.35 -21.51
N GLN A 598 19.27 0.88 -22.28
CA GLN A 598 20.69 0.59 -22.05
C GLN A 598 21.13 1.06 -20.67
N ARG A 599 20.71 2.25 -20.22
CA ARG A 599 20.97 2.72 -18.85
C ARG A 599 20.20 1.93 -17.80
N LEU A 600 18.93 1.61 -18.08
CA LEU A 600 18.09 0.84 -17.17
C LEU A 600 18.70 -0.53 -16.83
N PHE A 601 19.34 -1.17 -17.83
CA PHE A 601 19.97 -2.48 -17.68
C PHE A 601 21.51 -2.42 -17.54
N ASP A 602 22.03 -1.27 -17.13
CA ASP A 602 23.45 -1.11 -16.77
C ASP A 602 23.62 -1.21 -15.25
N PRO A 603 24.46 -2.14 -14.72
CA PRO A 603 24.74 -2.25 -13.29
C PRO A 603 25.41 -1.00 -12.69
N GLN A 604 26.08 -0.19 -13.50
CA GLN A 604 26.69 1.08 -13.08
C GLN A 604 25.69 2.25 -13.07
N GLU A 605 24.48 1.99 -13.55
CA GLU A 605 23.38 2.95 -13.58
C GLU A 605 22.20 2.41 -12.75
N PHE A 606 21.12 1.93 -13.37
CA PHE A 606 19.89 1.59 -12.65
C PHE A 606 19.75 0.12 -12.27
N LEU A 607 20.42 -0.82 -12.95
CA LEU A 607 20.21 -2.23 -12.69
C LEU A 607 20.93 -2.70 -11.42
N SER A 608 20.16 -3.12 -10.43
CA SER A 608 20.65 -3.83 -9.24
C SER A 608 20.47 -5.34 -9.42
N ASN A 609 21.17 -6.14 -8.62
CA ASN A 609 20.89 -7.58 -8.52
C ASN A 609 19.49 -7.89 -7.96
N TYR A 610 18.77 -6.87 -7.45
CA TYR A 610 17.51 -6.99 -6.74
C TYR A 610 16.38 -6.15 -7.36
N GLY A 611 16.60 -5.56 -8.53
CA GLY A 611 15.60 -4.77 -9.26
C GLY A 611 16.15 -3.47 -9.83
N ILE A 612 15.29 -2.49 -10.01
CA ILE A 612 15.61 -1.20 -10.61
C ILE A 612 15.79 -0.16 -9.51
N ARG A 613 16.95 0.48 -9.47
CA ARG A 613 17.24 1.58 -8.53
C ARG A 613 16.39 2.81 -8.84
N SER A 614 15.95 3.50 -7.82
CA SER A 614 15.20 4.76 -7.95
C SER A 614 16.06 5.94 -8.45
N LEU A 615 17.35 5.92 -8.15
CA LEU A 615 18.36 6.84 -8.65
C LEU A 615 19.53 6.03 -9.22
N SER A 616 20.10 6.51 -10.33
CA SER A 616 21.26 5.86 -10.96
C SER A 616 22.49 5.87 -10.07
N LYS A 617 23.18 4.72 -10.00
CA LYS A 617 24.48 4.61 -9.33
C LYS A 617 25.57 5.51 -9.92
N HIS A 618 25.35 6.05 -11.11
CA HIS A 618 26.19 7.11 -11.70
C HIS A 618 26.46 8.27 -10.72
N HIS A 619 25.45 8.63 -9.91
CA HIS A 619 25.53 9.71 -8.94
C HIS A 619 26.36 9.40 -7.68
N GLU A 620 26.84 8.17 -7.52
CA GLU A 620 27.86 7.84 -6.49
C GLU A 620 29.17 8.62 -6.71
N ARG A 621 29.55 8.79 -7.99
CA ARG A 621 30.80 9.47 -8.38
C ARG A 621 30.58 10.83 -9.01
N ASN A 622 29.36 11.12 -9.43
CA ASN A 622 28.97 12.34 -10.14
C ASN A 622 27.71 12.92 -9.49
N PRO A 623 27.80 13.45 -8.28
CA PRO A 623 26.64 14.05 -7.61
C PRO A 623 26.10 15.23 -8.41
N PHE A 624 24.78 15.44 -8.35
CA PHE A 624 24.14 16.61 -8.94
C PHE A 624 24.11 17.74 -7.91
N ILE A 625 24.65 18.90 -8.27
CA ILE A 625 24.75 20.06 -7.40
C ILE A 625 23.87 21.18 -7.94
N PHE A 626 23.05 21.78 -7.07
CA PHE A 626 22.25 22.96 -7.38
C PHE A 626 22.31 23.96 -6.18
N GLY A 627 23.03 25.04 -6.34
CA GLY A 627 23.32 25.94 -5.22
C GLY A 627 24.17 25.25 -4.16
N GLU A 628 23.69 25.24 -2.93
CA GLU A 628 24.32 24.54 -1.79
C GLU A 628 23.77 23.10 -1.61
N ALA A 629 22.72 22.70 -2.35
CA ALA A 629 22.08 21.40 -2.23
C ALA A 629 22.67 20.38 -3.21
N GLU A 630 22.68 19.12 -2.78
CA GLU A 630 23.29 18.00 -3.50
C GLU A 630 22.35 16.78 -3.55
N VAL A 631 22.40 16.07 -4.67
CA VAL A 631 21.83 14.71 -4.80
C VAL A 631 22.95 13.77 -5.17
N HIS A 632 23.16 12.75 -4.36
CA HIS A 632 24.07 11.64 -4.63
C HIS A 632 23.37 10.30 -4.45
N TYR A 633 24.01 9.19 -4.87
CA TYR A 633 23.47 7.85 -4.72
C TYR A 633 23.50 7.39 -3.27
N GLU A 634 22.33 7.05 -2.73
CA GLU A 634 22.14 6.61 -1.35
C GLU A 634 21.35 5.28 -1.37
N PRO A 635 22.02 4.11 -1.40
CA PRO A 635 21.34 2.83 -1.62
C PRO A 635 20.51 2.31 -0.44
N ALA A 636 20.66 2.91 0.74
CA ALA A 636 19.97 2.58 1.99
C ALA A 636 19.00 3.70 2.41
N GLU A 637 18.89 3.97 3.69
CA GLU A 637 18.20 5.17 4.19
C GLU A 637 18.96 6.44 3.81
N SER A 638 18.23 7.54 3.61
CA SER A 638 18.83 8.83 3.28
C SER A 638 19.01 9.69 4.52
N ASP A 639 20.14 10.40 4.57
CA ASP A 639 20.35 11.48 5.53
C ASP A 639 19.57 12.74 5.17
N ASN A 640 19.05 12.84 3.95
CA ASN A 640 18.29 13.97 3.47
C ASN A 640 16.79 13.71 3.49
N LYS A 641 16.09 14.42 4.36
CA LYS A 641 14.63 14.32 4.55
C LYS A 641 13.95 15.61 4.06
N ILE A 642 13.88 15.79 2.74
CA ILE A 642 13.22 16.97 2.14
C ILE A 642 11.73 16.95 2.41
N LYS A 643 11.09 15.79 2.25
CA LYS A 643 9.68 15.54 2.54
C LYS A 643 9.51 14.12 3.02
N GLY A 644 8.50 13.90 3.88
CA GLY A 644 8.22 12.59 4.44
C GLY A 644 9.17 12.21 5.58
N GLY A 645 9.08 10.95 6.00
CA GLY A 645 9.88 10.38 7.08
C GLY A 645 11.20 9.79 6.60
N ASN A 646 11.28 8.46 6.62
CA ASN A 646 12.49 7.70 6.30
C ASN A 646 12.57 7.23 4.86
N SER A 647 11.52 7.46 4.06
CA SER A 647 11.48 7.09 2.64
C SER A 647 12.66 7.68 1.89
N ASN A 648 13.38 6.83 1.18
CA ASN A 648 14.50 7.24 0.35
C ASN A 648 14.28 6.85 -1.12
N TRP A 649 14.25 7.84 -2.02
CA TRP A 649 14.14 7.68 -3.46
C TRP A 649 15.46 7.97 -4.20
N ARG A 650 16.61 7.97 -3.49
CA ARG A 650 17.94 8.25 -4.05
C ARG A 650 18.82 7.00 -4.24
N GLY A 651 18.20 5.85 -4.52
CA GLY A 651 18.98 4.63 -4.84
C GLY A 651 18.30 3.31 -4.55
N PRO A 652 17.45 3.18 -3.51
CA PRO A 652 16.75 1.94 -3.21
C PRO A 652 15.87 1.42 -4.33
N VAL A 653 15.51 0.13 -4.23
CA VAL A 653 14.56 -0.54 -5.11
C VAL A 653 13.16 -0.46 -4.51
N TRP A 654 12.19 0.00 -5.31
CA TRP A 654 10.79 0.14 -4.94
C TRP A 654 9.90 -0.76 -5.80
N PHE A 655 9.01 -1.51 -5.17
CA PHE A 655 8.13 -2.46 -5.89
C PHE A 655 7.16 -1.79 -6.86
N PRO A 656 6.43 -0.71 -6.51
CA PRO A 656 5.43 -0.11 -7.39
C PRO A 656 6.01 0.31 -8.75
N THR A 657 7.09 1.07 -8.71
CA THR A 657 7.74 1.61 -9.92
C THR A 657 8.44 0.52 -10.73
N SER A 658 9.08 -0.44 -10.06
CA SER A 658 9.68 -1.60 -10.74
C SER A 658 8.63 -2.49 -11.39
N PHE A 659 7.48 -2.71 -10.74
CA PHE A 659 6.36 -3.49 -11.30
C PHE A 659 5.78 -2.85 -12.56
N LEU A 660 5.55 -1.54 -12.54
CA LEU A 660 5.08 -0.80 -13.73
C LEU A 660 6.09 -0.82 -14.87
N MET A 661 7.40 -0.78 -14.57
CA MET A 661 8.44 -0.93 -15.57
C MET A 661 8.43 -2.32 -16.22
N ILE A 662 8.27 -3.38 -15.43
CA ILE A 662 8.13 -4.76 -15.93
C ILE A 662 6.92 -4.87 -16.85
N GLU A 663 5.78 -4.30 -16.49
CA GLU A 663 4.59 -4.28 -17.36
C GLU A 663 4.83 -3.52 -18.65
N SER A 664 5.54 -2.40 -18.58
CA SER A 664 5.89 -1.60 -19.76
C SER A 664 6.79 -2.38 -20.71
N LEU A 665 7.81 -3.04 -20.20
CA LEU A 665 8.69 -3.92 -20.99
C LEU A 665 7.92 -5.09 -21.62
N ARG A 666 6.97 -5.69 -20.91
CA ARG A 666 6.09 -6.74 -21.47
C ARG A 666 5.21 -6.22 -22.60
N LYS A 667 4.63 -5.04 -22.46
CA LYS A 667 3.82 -4.41 -23.52
C LYS A 667 4.68 -4.08 -24.75
N LEU A 668 5.85 -3.50 -24.53
CA LEU A 668 6.83 -3.24 -25.59
C LEU A 668 7.28 -4.55 -26.28
N GLY A 669 7.60 -5.59 -25.49
CA GLY A 669 7.95 -6.91 -26.00
C GLY A 669 6.87 -7.54 -26.87
N LYS A 670 5.60 -7.41 -26.45
CA LYS A 670 4.45 -7.84 -27.27
C LYS A 670 4.25 -7.01 -28.54
N ALA A 671 4.64 -5.74 -28.53
CA ALA A 671 4.50 -4.85 -29.68
C ALA A 671 5.60 -5.09 -30.74
N TYR A 672 6.85 -5.14 -30.29
CA TYR A 672 8.00 -5.28 -31.18
C TYR A 672 8.41 -6.74 -31.48
N GLY A 673 7.97 -7.68 -30.64
CA GLY A 673 8.28 -9.10 -30.77
C GLY A 673 9.76 -9.45 -30.58
N PRO A 674 10.19 -10.68 -30.94
CA PRO A 674 11.54 -11.16 -30.71
C PRO A 674 12.59 -10.56 -31.68
N THR A 675 12.16 -9.77 -32.66
CA THR A 675 13.07 -9.15 -33.65
C THR A 675 13.82 -7.96 -33.09
N LEU A 676 13.19 -7.21 -32.16
CA LEU A 676 13.87 -6.11 -31.48
C LEU A 676 14.68 -6.66 -30.31
N LYS A 677 15.98 -6.61 -30.46
CA LYS A 677 16.95 -6.98 -29.42
C LYS A 677 17.84 -5.80 -29.10
N LEU A 678 18.18 -5.68 -27.84
CA LEU A 678 19.08 -4.64 -27.34
C LEU A 678 20.29 -5.30 -26.68
N LYS A 679 21.47 -4.73 -26.92
CA LYS A 679 22.67 -5.13 -26.19
C LYS A 679 22.52 -4.66 -24.74
N VAL A 680 22.55 -5.62 -23.80
CA VAL A 680 22.38 -5.36 -22.39
C VAL A 680 23.74 -5.34 -21.70
N PRO A 681 24.18 -4.20 -21.13
CA PRO A 681 25.50 -4.06 -20.51
C PRO A 681 25.78 -5.11 -19.42
N ALA A 682 24.76 -5.43 -18.61
CA ALA A 682 24.88 -6.41 -17.51
C ALA A 682 25.33 -7.81 -17.96
N TYR A 683 25.04 -8.21 -19.18
CA TYR A 683 25.28 -9.58 -19.67
C TYR A 683 26.21 -9.65 -20.91
N ASP A 684 26.59 -8.51 -21.44
CA ASP A 684 27.31 -8.37 -22.72
C ASP A 684 26.68 -9.20 -23.87
N ARG A 685 25.35 -9.34 -23.85
CA ARG A 685 24.56 -10.05 -24.87
C ARG A 685 23.34 -9.24 -25.29
N GLU A 686 22.78 -9.61 -26.43
CA GLU A 686 21.48 -9.09 -26.85
C GLU A 686 20.34 -9.80 -26.12
N MET A 687 19.33 -9.02 -25.72
CA MET A 687 18.10 -9.50 -25.10
C MET A 687 16.89 -8.86 -25.77
N THR A 688 15.81 -9.62 -25.87
CA THR A 688 14.50 -9.11 -26.23
C THR A 688 13.90 -8.35 -25.05
N LEU A 689 12.91 -7.49 -25.31
CA LEU A 689 12.22 -6.74 -24.26
C LEU A 689 11.45 -7.64 -23.29
N THR A 690 10.99 -8.80 -23.75
CA THR A 690 10.35 -9.83 -22.89
C THR A 690 11.37 -10.47 -21.95
N GLU A 691 12.56 -10.85 -22.43
CA GLU A 691 13.64 -11.35 -21.57
C GLU A 691 14.11 -10.30 -20.56
N MET A 692 14.13 -9.02 -20.94
CA MET A 692 14.44 -7.92 -20.02
C MET A 692 13.37 -7.78 -18.91
N ALA A 693 12.09 -7.93 -19.27
CA ALA A 693 10.98 -7.91 -18.30
C ALA A 693 11.08 -9.10 -17.32
N GLU A 694 11.39 -10.28 -17.83
CA GLU A 694 11.58 -11.49 -17.02
C GLU A 694 12.77 -11.37 -16.05
N ASP A 695 13.88 -10.84 -16.53
CA ASP A 695 15.07 -10.59 -15.69
C ASP A 695 14.75 -9.63 -14.55
N ALA A 696 14.07 -8.51 -14.85
CA ALA A 696 13.66 -7.54 -13.83
C ALA A 696 12.69 -8.15 -12.80
N ALA A 697 11.73 -8.98 -13.24
CA ALA A 697 10.80 -9.68 -12.35
C ALA A 697 11.53 -10.68 -11.44
N ASN A 698 12.43 -11.49 -12.00
CA ASN A 698 13.21 -12.47 -11.24
C ASN A 698 14.12 -11.80 -10.20
N ARG A 699 14.66 -10.61 -10.47
CA ARG A 699 15.44 -9.84 -9.50
C ARG A 699 14.60 -9.39 -8.31
N LEU A 700 13.37 -8.96 -8.53
CA LEU A 700 12.44 -8.60 -7.44
C LEU A 700 12.02 -9.83 -6.61
N ILE A 701 11.72 -10.96 -7.26
CA ILE A 701 11.37 -12.20 -6.59
C ILE A 701 12.56 -12.67 -5.71
N LYS A 702 13.77 -12.54 -6.23
CA LYS A 702 15.02 -12.94 -5.55
C LYS A 702 15.24 -12.21 -4.23
N ILE A 703 14.68 -11.03 -4.01
CA ILE A 703 14.74 -10.32 -2.72
C ILE A 703 14.25 -11.22 -1.58
N PHE A 704 13.16 -11.96 -1.82
CA PHE A 704 12.48 -12.77 -0.80
C PHE A 704 12.85 -14.24 -0.80
N THR A 705 13.32 -14.77 -1.93
CA THR A 705 13.64 -16.20 -2.04
C THR A 705 15.04 -16.53 -1.50
N ARG A 706 15.23 -17.79 -1.11
CA ARG A 706 16.53 -18.27 -0.61
C ARG A 706 17.54 -18.43 -1.73
N ASP A 707 18.73 -17.93 -1.50
CA ASP A 707 19.89 -18.18 -2.36
C ASP A 707 20.46 -19.61 -2.17
N GLU A 708 21.51 -19.94 -2.91
CA GLU A 708 22.21 -21.23 -2.85
C GLU A 708 22.78 -21.57 -1.45
N ARG A 709 22.94 -20.57 -0.60
CA ARG A 709 23.41 -20.69 0.78
C ARG A 709 22.26 -20.76 1.79
N GLY A 710 21.01 -20.77 1.31
CA GLY A 710 19.80 -20.75 2.12
C GLY A 710 19.47 -19.38 2.74
N ARG A 711 20.11 -18.29 2.30
CA ARG A 711 19.93 -16.94 2.83
C ARG A 711 18.91 -16.16 2.00
N ARG A 712 18.11 -15.32 2.66
CA ARG A 712 17.20 -14.38 2.00
C ARG A 712 17.82 -12.98 1.96
N PRO A 713 17.96 -12.35 0.79
CA PRO A 713 18.47 -10.97 0.69
C PRO A 713 17.72 -9.97 1.57
N VAL A 714 16.40 -10.07 1.66
CA VAL A 714 15.54 -9.20 2.47
C VAL A 714 15.99 -9.07 3.93
N TYR A 715 16.62 -10.09 4.48
CA TYR A 715 17.09 -10.08 5.87
C TYR A 715 18.48 -9.45 6.05
N GLY A 716 19.14 -9.06 4.95
CA GLY A 716 20.45 -8.42 5.00
C GLY A 716 21.47 -9.20 5.85
N GLY A 717 22.11 -8.50 6.78
CA GLY A 717 23.11 -9.06 7.71
C GLY A 717 22.57 -9.68 8.99
N SER A 718 21.24 -9.69 9.21
CA SER A 718 20.65 -10.19 10.45
C SER A 718 20.80 -11.70 10.60
N LYS A 719 21.69 -12.16 11.49
CA LYS A 719 21.88 -13.58 11.79
C LYS A 719 20.59 -14.23 12.29
N LYS A 720 19.84 -13.51 13.13
CA LYS A 720 18.60 -14.04 13.71
C LYS A 720 17.59 -14.42 12.62
N PHE A 721 17.33 -13.54 11.67
CA PHE A 721 16.44 -13.84 10.54
C PHE A 721 17.03 -14.83 9.52
N GLN A 722 18.35 -14.94 9.42
CA GLN A 722 18.96 -15.87 8.48
C GLN A 722 19.06 -17.31 9.03
N GLU A 723 19.30 -17.48 10.33
CA GLU A 723 19.76 -18.75 10.90
C GLU A 723 18.81 -19.33 11.96
N ASP A 724 18.13 -18.48 12.75
CA ASP A 724 17.28 -18.93 13.86
C ASP A 724 16.02 -19.64 13.35
N PRO A 725 15.76 -20.91 13.74
CA PRO A 725 14.62 -21.69 13.26
C PRO A 725 13.25 -21.09 13.66
N HIS A 726 13.21 -20.21 14.66
CA HIS A 726 11.99 -19.54 15.08
C HIS A 726 11.74 -18.20 14.37
N TRP A 727 12.66 -17.76 13.48
CA TRP A 727 12.59 -16.50 12.75
C TRP A 727 12.69 -16.68 11.23
N ARG A 728 13.61 -17.51 10.75
CA ARG A 728 14.05 -17.57 9.34
C ARG A 728 12.98 -17.91 8.32
N ASP A 729 11.85 -18.48 8.74
CA ASP A 729 10.77 -18.89 7.85
C ASP A 729 9.60 -17.88 7.81
N TYR A 730 9.68 -16.81 8.60
CA TYR A 730 8.70 -15.73 8.63
C TYR A 730 9.20 -14.54 7.82
N VAL A 731 8.69 -14.42 6.59
CA VAL A 731 9.13 -13.38 5.66
C VAL A 731 8.52 -12.04 6.05
N LEU A 732 9.37 -11.00 6.18
CA LEU A 732 8.95 -9.62 6.37
C LEU A 732 8.90 -8.89 5.03
N PHE A 733 7.88 -8.06 4.83
CA PHE A 733 7.64 -7.33 3.60
C PHE A 733 7.86 -5.84 3.86
N TYR A 734 9.09 -5.40 3.65
CA TYR A 734 9.53 -4.05 3.90
C TYR A 734 8.97 -3.05 2.88
N GLU A 735 9.01 -1.79 3.22
CA GLU A 735 8.54 -0.68 2.37
C GLU A 735 9.35 -0.56 1.08
N TYR A 736 10.69 -0.63 1.19
CA TYR A 736 11.63 -0.59 0.07
C TYR A 736 12.88 -1.42 0.39
N PHE A 737 13.79 -1.53 -0.57
CA PHE A 737 14.91 -2.48 -0.48
C PHE A 737 16.22 -1.81 -0.87
N HIS A 738 17.28 -2.14 -0.14
CA HIS A 738 18.62 -1.60 -0.37
C HIS A 738 19.08 -1.82 -1.82
N GLY A 739 19.51 -0.75 -2.48
CA GLY A 739 19.84 -0.74 -3.90
C GLY A 739 20.94 -1.70 -4.33
N ASP A 740 21.85 -2.11 -3.44
CA ASP A 740 22.99 -2.98 -3.78
C ASP A 740 22.91 -4.39 -3.20
N ASN A 741 22.27 -4.61 -2.05
CA ASN A 741 22.25 -5.92 -1.38
C ASN A 741 20.84 -6.52 -1.17
N GLY A 742 19.77 -5.77 -1.47
CA GLY A 742 18.40 -6.24 -1.38
C GLY A 742 17.83 -6.36 0.03
N ALA A 743 18.53 -5.87 1.06
CA ALA A 743 18.02 -5.84 2.42
C ALA A 743 16.77 -4.96 2.52
N GLY A 744 15.78 -5.40 3.30
CA GLY A 744 14.59 -4.63 3.58
C GLY A 744 14.89 -3.39 4.40
N ILE A 745 14.27 -2.28 4.09
CA ILE A 745 14.45 -0.96 4.72
C ILE A 745 13.09 -0.27 4.83
N GLY A 746 12.99 0.69 5.75
CA GLY A 746 11.74 1.36 6.07
C GLY A 746 10.81 0.48 6.90
N ALA A 747 9.51 0.72 6.84
CA ALA A 747 8.52 -0.04 7.59
C ALA A 747 8.63 -1.54 7.31
N SER A 748 8.87 -2.33 8.37
CA SER A 748 9.20 -3.76 8.24
C SER A 748 7.99 -4.65 7.97
N HIS A 749 6.79 -4.14 8.15
CA HIS A 749 5.52 -4.85 7.93
C HIS A 749 4.71 -4.26 6.77
N GLN A 750 5.31 -3.43 5.94
CA GLN A 750 4.63 -2.83 4.79
C GLN A 750 4.39 -3.86 3.69
N THR A 751 3.46 -4.76 3.94
CA THR A 751 3.04 -5.77 2.95
C THR A 751 2.24 -5.18 1.80
N GLY A 752 1.76 -3.96 1.90
CA GLY A 752 0.92 -3.33 0.91
C GLY A 752 1.42 -3.54 -0.52
N TRP A 753 2.24 -2.65 -1.04
CA TRP A 753 2.79 -2.81 -2.40
C TRP A 753 3.88 -3.87 -2.56
N SER A 754 4.62 -4.22 -1.48
CA SER A 754 5.61 -5.30 -1.55
C SER A 754 4.97 -6.67 -1.77
N ALA A 755 3.68 -6.82 -1.47
CA ALA A 755 2.89 -7.99 -1.82
C ALA A 755 2.73 -8.21 -3.33
N LEU A 756 3.10 -7.25 -4.18
CA LEU A 756 3.21 -7.44 -5.63
C LEU A 756 4.18 -8.56 -6.02
N VAL A 757 5.09 -8.98 -5.14
CA VAL A 757 5.89 -10.18 -5.36
C VAL A 757 5.01 -11.41 -5.62
N ALA A 758 3.84 -11.49 -4.98
CA ALA A 758 2.88 -12.57 -5.21
C ALA A 758 2.33 -12.55 -6.64
N SER A 759 2.08 -11.35 -7.19
CA SER A 759 1.66 -11.17 -8.58
C SER A 759 2.78 -11.51 -9.56
N LEU A 760 4.03 -11.14 -9.26
CA LEU A 760 5.18 -11.49 -10.09
C LEU A 760 5.40 -13.02 -10.14
N ILE A 761 5.30 -13.71 -8.99
CA ILE A 761 5.39 -15.17 -8.95
C ILE A 761 4.27 -15.79 -9.78
N ASP A 762 3.03 -15.29 -9.63
CA ASP A 762 1.89 -15.78 -10.42
C ASP A 762 2.13 -15.61 -11.92
N GLU A 763 2.60 -14.46 -12.37
CA GLU A 763 2.76 -14.13 -13.78
C GLU A 763 3.93 -14.86 -14.46
N TRP A 764 5.03 -15.10 -13.74
CA TRP A 764 6.26 -15.64 -14.30
C TRP A 764 6.50 -17.12 -13.97
N ARG A 765 5.59 -17.78 -13.26
CA ARG A 765 5.64 -19.23 -12.93
C ARG A 765 4.40 -19.99 -13.44
N ARG A 766 3.56 -19.36 -14.28
CA ARG A 766 2.43 -20.04 -14.97
C ARG A 766 2.86 -20.86 -16.16
#